data_f604ce08857bf8fb6c4c6dab353ee326
#
_entry.id   f604ce08857bf8fb6c4c6dab353ee326
#
_cell.length_a   1.000
_cell.length_b   1.000
_cell.length_c   1.000
_cell.angle_alpha   90.00
_cell.angle_beta   90.00
_cell.angle_gamma   90.00
#
_symmetry.space_group_name_H-M   'P 1'
#
loop_
_entity.id
_entity.type
_entity.pdbx_description
1 polymer ?
#
loop_
_entity_poly.entity_id
_entity_poly.type
_entity_poly.pdbx_seq_one_letter_code
_entity_poly.pdbx_strand_id
1 'polypeptide(L)'
;MRCVCGCIAALCNIMFVQAAEKAVPTVMRAWQLDSWTGVADTLSGIDSSYMHLPMRNRLNDYSISNISNSNLISPSQSRIYFDRQKTVDFLFADAYTPYIITPQQVKYYHTTTPYSTVAYKKGFVSNLDQNEINFSFTGNVSRRTNLGITIDYLNSYGRFANQEGKTFLGSVFGSYNGDHYSLQSSFSWNTLSNFENGGLQNVADLQGVLKPEDMPVRMQGMSAFRYLAGYLNHYYSICVERERKVNYRERDEEGNWIKKDSIKIEYVPVTTFRHIFEVNDASKRYVEKSAKQSILPNIYRNPTATNDSASCLTIKNTLAVTFEEEFNTLLHFGAMVYVMNECQRHTSAIGQTENIIHLEPFGNSYNNVISNTLHLMPDTLYGVRWTNNTYVGGTLYKHRGEHIHYGFDGNVCLLGYKLGEFQVNGHVDAGFRLGKDSMTIAAKAFFRSETPDYYLQHYLSNHYRWNNDFQKTLRLRVGGEIAYPTQWVKPKLNITFENVTKHIYFDTDGMPKQVDGSIQVLAADLQVNLTTPWVNLDNHIIYQHSSSEYLPLPTLTLYHNLYYHDCWFKALDVQIGVDMRFFTKYYAPILNPALGQFCVQDIEQVGNYPVMNVYANFYVKSLRLKLFAQYQHFNASFMNKRYFEMPGYPMAPDMFRAGLAWHFYK
;
A
#
# COMPACT_ATOMS: atom_id res chain seq x y z
N MET A 1 1.94 -9.62 -25.12
CA MET A 1 1.81 -8.21 -25.56
C MET A 1 0.80 -8.01 -26.69
N ARG A 2 0.83 -8.77 -27.82
CA ARG A 2 -0.15 -8.59 -28.92
C ARG A 2 -1.61 -8.82 -28.52
N CYS A 3 -1.92 -9.76 -27.63
CA CYS A 3 -3.31 -10.02 -27.19
C CYS A 3 -3.90 -8.94 -26.29
N VAL A 4 -3.08 -8.31 -25.41
CA VAL A 4 -3.55 -7.24 -24.52
C VAL A 4 -3.86 -5.96 -25.32
N CYS A 5 -3.01 -5.60 -26.28
CA CYS A 5 -3.27 -4.48 -27.18
C CYS A 5 -4.52 -4.70 -28.05
N GLY A 6 -4.78 -5.94 -28.49
CA GLY A 6 -5.98 -6.29 -29.25
C GLY A 6 -7.28 -6.13 -28.45
N CYS A 7 -7.28 -6.51 -27.18
CA CYS A 7 -8.43 -6.34 -26.29
C CYS A 7 -8.70 -4.86 -25.95
N ILE A 8 -7.64 -4.06 -25.75
CA ILE A 8 -7.76 -2.61 -25.49
C ILE A 8 -8.30 -1.91 -26.75
N ALA A 9 -7.80 -2.25 -27.93
CA ALA A 9 -8.28 -1.70 -29.20
C ALA A 9 -9.74 -2.09 -29.52
N ALA A 10 -10.16 -3.32 -29.18
CA ALA A 10 -11.54 -3.78 -29.34
C ALA A 10 -12.49 -3.07 -28.36
N LEU A 11 -12.09 -2.88 -27.11
CA LEU A 11 -12.85 -2.10 -26.12
C LEU A 11 -12.97 -0.63 -26.50
N CYS A 12 -11.91 -0.02 -27.05
CA CYS A 12 -11.95 1.35 -27.56
C CYS A 12 -12.93 1.50 -28.75
N ASN A 13 -12.98 0.53 -29.68
CA ASN A 13 -13.91 0.60 -30.83
C ASN A 13 -15.38 0.45 -30.43
N ILE A 14 -15.71 -0.27 -29.36
CA ILE A 14 -17.09 -0.36 -28.84
C ILE A 14 -17.56 0.97 -28.23
N MET A 15 -16.64 1.83 -27.78
CA MET A 15 -16.98 3.13 -27.18
C MET A 15 -17.21 4.27 -28.17
N PHE A 16 -16.85 4.13 -29.44
CA PHE A 16 -16.95 5.23 -30.42
C PHE A 16 -18.29 5.33 -31.18
N VAL A 17 -19.26 4.44 -30.93
CA VAL A 17 -20.50 4.36 -31.70
C VAL A 17 -21.72 4.90 -30.95
N GLN A 18 -21.62 5.96 -30.18
CA GLN A 18 -22.82 6.74 -29.79
C GLN A 18 -22.47 8.23 -29.63
N ALA A 19 -22.67 8.99 -30.67
CA ALA A 19 -22.58 10.44 -30.64
C ALA A 19 -23.95 11.10 -30.41
N ALA A 20 -23.96 12.17 -29.60
CA ALA A 20 -24.94 13.24 -29.53
C ALA A 20 -26.29 12.98 -28.83
N GLU A 21 -26.27 12.65 -27.56
CA GLU A 21 -27.34 13.09 -26.66
C GLU A 21 -26.81 14.14 -25.64
N LYS A 22 -27.68 15.08 -25.22
CA LYS A 22 -27.31 16.15 -24.27
C LYS A 22 -26.62 15.54 -23.04
N ALA A 23 -25.36 15.92 -22.78
CA ALA A 23 -24.54 15.42 -21.71
C ALA A 23 -25.25 15.57 -20.35
N VAL A 24 -25.70 14.46 -19.80
CA VAL A 24 -26.17 14.39 -18.41
C VAL A 24 -24.92 14.51 -17.53
N PRO A 25 -24.93 15.39 -16.50
CA PRO A 25 -23.78 15.50 -15.62
C PRO A 25 -23.44 14.15 -15.02
N THR A 26 -22.19 13.72 -15.19
CA THR A 26 -21.73 12.43 -14.65
C THR A 26 -21.68 12.52 -13.13
N VAL A 27 -22.61 11.84 -12.48
CA VAL A 27 -22.57 11.64 -11.03
C VAL A 27 -21.84 10.34 -10.79
N MET A 28 -20.72 10.42 -10.08
CA MET A 28 -19.97 9.24 -9.64
C MET A 28 -19.83 9.24 -8.13
N ARG A 29 -20.23 8.14 -7.51
CA ARG A 29 -19.94 7.86 -6.10
C ARG A 29 -18.93 6.72 -6.04
N ALA A 30 -17.95 6.85 -5.17
CA ALA A 30 -16.97 5.82 -4.92
C ALA A 30 -16.89 5.53 -3.42
N TRP A 31 -16.66 4.27 -3.06
CA TRP A 31 -16.45 3.86 -1.67
C TRP A 31 -15.43 2.72 -1.57
N GLN A 32 -14.88 2.55 -0.40
CA GLN A 32 -14.08 1.41 0.01
C GLN A 32 -14.75 0.72 1.19
N LEU A 33 -14.34 -0.50 1.48
CA LEU A 33 -14.90 -1.27 2.59
C LEU A 33 -13.88 -1.36 3.72
N ASP A 34 -14.35 -1.14 4.95
CA ASP A 34 -13.53 -1.41 6.12
C ASP A 34 -13.19 -2.89 6.23
N SER A 35 -11.97 -3.19 6.65
CA SER A 35 -11.40 -4.54 6.62
C SER A 35 -12.05 -5.52 7.60
N TRP A 36 -12.55 -5.02 8.71
CA TRP A 36 -13.13 -5.85 9.76
C TRP A 36 -14.65 -5.86 9.70
N THR A 37 -15.20 -4.69 9.45
CA THR A 37 -16.65 -4.47 9.54
C THR A 37 -17.36 -4.60 8.20
N GLY A 38 -16.63 -4.49 7.08
CA GLY A 38 -17.21 -4.45 5.75
C GLY A 38 -18.17 -3.27 5.52
N VAL A 39 -18.16 -2.28 6.42
CA VAL A 39 -18.96 -1.06 6.27
C VAL A 39 -18.33 -0.19 5.20
N ALA A 40 -19.18 0.42 4.37
CA ALA A 40 -18.72 1.28 3.29
C ALA A 40 -18.28 2.65 3.81
N ASP A 41 -17.05 3.04 3.48
CA ASP A 41 -16.53 4.39 3.66
C ASP A 41 -16.57 5.13 2.32
N THR A 42 -17.28 6.26 2.29
CA THR A 42 -17.50 7.03 1.06
C THR A 42 -16.28 7.88 0.74
N LEU A 43 -15.73 7.69 -0.45
CA LEU A 43 -14.61 8.48 -0.95
C LEU A 43 -15.11 9.77 -1.62
N SER A 44 -14.36 10.85 -1.44
CA SER A 44 -14.61 12.10 -2.15
C SER A 44 -14.31 11.94 -3.64
N GLY A 45 -15.34 11.77 -4.46
CA GLY A 45 -15.32 11.91 -5.91
C GLY A 45 -14.24 11.18 -6.71
N ILE A 46 -14.18 11.47 -7.99
CA ILE A 46 -13.10 11.03 -8.88
C ILE A 46 -11.89 11.92 -8.66
N ASP A 47 -10.72 11.34 -8.45
CA ASP A 47 -9.48 12.10 -8.48
C ASP A 47 -9.18 12.56 -9.93
N SER A 48 -9.70 13.73 -10.27
CA SER A 48 -9.44 14.42 -11.54
C SER A 48 -8.19 15.28 -11.50
N SER A 49 -7.49 15.35 -10.37
CA SER A 49 -6.30 16.18 -10.22
C SER A 49 -5.23 15.78 -11.25
N TYR A 50 -4.73 16.74 -11.99
CA TYR A 50 -3.58 16.58 -12.90
C TYR A 50 -2.26 16.95 -12.22
N MET A 51 -2.33 17.58 -11.07
CA MET A 51 -1.17 17.99 -10.29
C MET A 51 -0.37 16.78 -9.81
N HIS A 52 0.93 16.92 -9.76
CA HIS A 52 1.88 15.93 -9.26
C HIS A 52 1.86 14.57 -9.99
N LEU A 53 1.35 14.52 -11.22
CA LEU A 53 1.25 13.26 -11.99
C LEU A 53 2.59 12.49 -12.10
N PRO A 54 3.78 13.13 -12.28
CA PRO A 54 5.05 12.43 -12.29
C PRO A 54 5.41 11.74 -10.98
N MET A 55 4.91 12.29 -9.84
CA MET A 55 5.18 11.76 -8.50
C MET A 55 4.30 10.57 -8.15
N ARG A 56 3.18 10.39 -8.86
CA ARG A 56 2.24 9.31 -8.62
C ARG A 56 2.80 7.99 -9.13
N ASN A 57 3.34 7.21 -8.25
CA ASN A 57 3.71 5.82 -8.44
C ASN A 57 3.49 5.06 -7.13
N ARG A 58 3.46 3.74 -7.18
CA ARG A 58 3.14 2.89 -6.03
C ARG A 58 4.01 3.16 -4.80
N LEU A 59 5.31 3.40 -4.97
CA LEU A 59 6.21 3.71 -3.85
C LEU A 59 5.90 5.08 -3.22
N ASN A 60 5.69 6.10 -4.05
CA ASN A 60 5.41 7.45 -3.55
C ASN A 60 4.01 7.57 -2.95
N ASP A 61 3.04 6.79 -3.45
CA ASP A 61 1.70 6.73 -2.88
C ASP A 61 1.71 6.00 -1.51
N TYR A 62 2.66 5.10 -1.30
CA TYR A 62 2.85 4.42 -0.02
C TYR A 62 3.48 5.34 1.03
N SER A 63 4.57 6.03 0.72
CA SER A 63 5.25 6.98 1.62
C SER A 63 6.11 7.97 0.84
N ILE A 64 6.28 9.18 1.37
CA ILE A 64 7.14 10.21 0.76
C ILE A 64 8.63 9.81 0.76
N SER A 65 9.04 8.87 1.60
CA SER A 65 10.42 8.40 1.68
C SER A 65 10.48 6.91 1.95
N ASN A 66 11.06 6.16 1.01
CA ASN A 66 11.15 4.71 1.09
C ASN A 66 12.61 4.24 0.95
N ILE A 67 12.93 3.11 1.58
CA ILE A 67 14.14 2.33 1.31
C ILE A 67 13.78 1.34 0.21
N SER A 68 14.61 1.21 -0.82
CA SER A 68 14.43 0.26 -1.91
C SER A 68 15.80 -0.10 -2.52
N ASN A 69 15.84 -0.99 -3.49
CA ASN A 69 17.05 -1.24 -4.28
C ASN A 69 17.25 -0.22 -5.41
N SER A 70 16.57 0.93 -5.34
CA SER A 70 16.58 2.02 -6.34
C SER A 70 15.83 1.74 -7.64
N ASN A 71 15.23 0.57 -7.80
CA ASN A 71 14.29 0.32 -8.87
C ASN A 71 12.85 0.62 -8.39
N LEU A 72 11.98 1.08 -9.29
CA LEU A 72 10.55 1.31 -8.99
C LEU A 72 9.81 0.04 -8.60
N ILE A 73 10.34 -1.12 -8.95
CA ILE A 73 9.78 -2.43 -8.60
C ILE A 73 10.82 -3.14 -7.75
N SER A 74 10.71 -3.03 -6.46
CA SER A 74 11.59 -3.72 -5.53
C SER A 74 10.94 -3.88 -4.16
N PRO A 75 11.38 -4.83 -3.37
CA PRO A 75 11.05 -4.85 -1.95
C PRO A 75 11.37 -3.49 -1.33
N SER A 76 10.46 -2.96 -0.53
CA SER A 76 10.58 -1.60 0.00
C SER A 76 10.03 -1.48 1.41
N GLN A 77 10.58 -0.53 2.16
CA GLN A 77 10.11 -0.17 3.49
C GLN A 77 10.08 1.36 3.62
N SER A 78 9.02 1.91 4.23
CA SER A 78 9.00 3.34 4.53
C SER A 78 10.08 3.72 5.56
N ARG A 79 10.76 4.85 5.35
CA ARG A 79 11.62 5.50 6.36
C ARG A 79 10.81 6.15 7.47
N ILE A 80 9.52 6.39 7.22
CA ILE A 80 8.59 6.96 8.19
C ILE A 80 7.91 5.80 8.90
N TYR A 81 8.10 5.72 10.21
CA TYR A 81 7.63 4.59 11.00
C TYR A 81 6.11 4.42 10.94
N PHE A 82 5.37 5.51 11.04
CA PHE A 82 3.90 5.47 11.09
C PHE A 82 3.23 5.16 9.75
N ASP A 83 3.98 5.20 8.64
CA ASP A 83 3.52 4.75 7.32
C ASP A 83 3.68 3.22 7.15
N ARG A 84 4.45 2.54 8.02
CA ARG A 84 4.65 1.09 7.98
C ARG A 84 3.40 0.37 8.45
N GLN A 85 2.54 -0.03 7.51
CA GLN A 85 1.32 -0.77 7.80
C GLN A 85 1.47 -2.23 7.39
N LYS A 86 1.04 -3.15 8.26
CA LYS A 86 0.89 -4.57 7.89
C LYS A 86 -0.41 -4.71 7.10
N THR A 87 -0.31 -5.10 5.84
CA THR A 87 -1.47 -5.22 4.93
C THR A 87 -1.99 -6.65 4.82
N VAL A 88 -1.10 -7.63 4.95
CA VAL A 88 -1.40 -9.06 4.82
C VAL A 88 -0.77 -9.79 6.01
N ASP A 89 -1.47 -10.79 6.54
CA ASP A 89 -0.95 -11.63 7.61
C ASP A 89 -0.06 -12.74 7.05
N PHE A 90 1.06 -12.32 6.51
CA PHE A 90 2.12 -13.15 5.94
C PHE A 90 3.42 -12.36 5.99
N LEU A 91 4.37 -12.79 6.81
CA LEU A 91 5.64 -12.10 7.07
C LEU A 91 6.31 -11.54 5.81
N PHE A 92 6.38 -12.35 4.77
CA PHE A 92 7.09 -12.02 3.54
C PHE A 92 6.34 -11.04 2.62
N ALA A 93 5.13 -10.61 2.98
CA ALA A 93 4.38 -9.58 2.26
C ALA A 93 4.80 -8.15 2.65
N ASP A 94 5.41 -7.96 3.82
CA ASP A 94 5.66 -6.64 4.39
C ASP A 94 6.51 -5.75 3.47
N ALA A 95 7.56 -6.30 2.85
CA ALA A 95 8.41 -5.58 1.91
C ALA A 95 7.75 -5.33 0.53
N TYR A 96 6.60 -5.92 0.26
CA TYR A 96 5.85 -5.78 -1.00
C TYR A 96 4.55 -5.00 -0.83
N THR A 97 4.29 -4.44 0.34
CA THR A 97 3.08 -3.65 0.66
C THR A 97 2.67 -2.65 -0.42
N PRO A 98 3.57 -1.85 -1.05
CA PRO A 98 3.18 -0.92 -2.11
C PRO A 98 2.59 -1.58 -3.36
N TYR A 99 2.85 -2.86 -3.57
CA TYR A 99 2.45 -3.62 -4.76
C TYR A 99 1.35 -4.65 -4.48
N ILE A 100 0.65 -4.52 -3.37
CA ILE A 100 -0.47 -5.39 -3.01
C ILE A 100 -1.76 -4.56 -3.10
N ILE A 101 -2.76 -5.07 -3.80
CA ILE A 101 -4.13 -4.57 -3.76
C ILE A 101 -4.94 -5.54 -2.92
N THR A 102 -5.17 -5.19 -1.66
CA THR A 102 -6.05 -5.96 -0.79
C THR A 102 -7.53 -5.70 -1.13
N PRO A 103 -8.46 -6.58 -0.73
CA PRO A 103 -9.89 -6.35 -0.91
C PRO A 103 -10.38 -4.99 -0.37
N GLN A 104 -9.78 -4.51 0.71
CA GLN A 104 -10.10 -3.24 1.37
C GLN A 104 -9.64 -2.02 0.55
N GLN A 105 -8.62 -2.19 -0.29
CA GLN A 105 -8.13 -1.12 -1.18
C GLN A 105 -8.89 -1.07 -2.50
N VAL A 106 -9.73 -2.06 -2.80
CA VAL A 106 -10.58 -2.05 -3.99
C VAL A 106 -11.65 -0.98 -3.84
N LYS A 107 -11.75 -0.11 -4.84
CA LYS A 107 -12.76 0.95 -4.91
C LYS A 107 -13.97 0.43 -5.66
N TYR A 108 -15.14 0.55 -5.05
CA TYR A 108 -16.44 0.29 -5.69
C TYR A 108 -17.04 1.59 -6.17
N TYR A 109 -17.85 1.52 -7.20
CA TYR A 109 -18.40 2.71 -7.86
C TYR A 109 -19.90 2.57 -8.12
N HIS A 110 -20.53 3.73 -8.24
CA HIS A 110 -21.85 3.89 -8.83
C HIS A 110 -21.80 5.09 -9.78
N THR A 111 -22.04 4.88 -11.06
CA THR A 111 -21.84 5.88 -12.10
C THR A 111 -23.09 6.04 -12.97
N THR A 112 -23.41 7.24 -13.40
CA THR A 112 -24.49 7.49 -14.37
C THR A 112 -24.06 7.17 -15.79
N THR A 113 -22.77 7.33 -16.10
CA THR A 113 -22.14 7.00 -17.39
C THR A 113 -20.89 6.17 -17.14
N PRO A 114 -20.52 5.25 -18.07
CA PRO A 114 -19.26 4.53 -17.94
C PRO A 114 -18.06 5.47 -17.82
N TYR A 115 -17.12 5.08 -16.97
CA TYR A 115 -15.87 5.83 -16.74
C TYR A 115 -14.68 4.93 -16.99
N SER A 116 -13.69 5.44 -17.72
CA SER A 116 -12.41 4.73 -17.88
C SER A 116 -11.23 5.68 -17.85
N THR A 117 -10.10 5.15 -17.40
CA THR A 117 -8.81 5.84 -17.43
C THR A 117 -7.75 4.96 -18.05
N VAL A 118 -6.87 5.57 -18.83
CA VAL A 118 -5.68 4.92 -19.38
C VAL A 118 -4.51 5.84 -19.08
N ALA A 119 -3.48 5.33 -18.45
CA ALA A 119 -2.22 6.07 -18.29
C ALA A 119 -1.04 5.22 -18.78
N TYR A 120 -0.11 5.89 -19.42
CA TYR A 120 1.16 5.32 -19.86
C TYR A 120 2.29 6.22 -19.45
N LYS A 121 3.29 5.66 -18.77
CA LYS A 121 4.49 6.38 -18.36
C LYS A 121 5.72 5.62 -18.83
N LYS A 122 6.70 6.33 -19.36
CA LYS A 122 7.95 5.75 -19.82
C LYS A 122 9.15 6.51 -19.24
N GLY A 123 10.14 5.75 -18.75
CA GLY A 123 11.46 6.25 -18.43
C GLY A 123 12.40 5.98 -19.60
N PHE A 124 13.12 7.00 -20.05
CA PHE A 124 14.02 6.95 -21.19
C PHE A 124 15.45 6.79 -20.70
N VAL A 125 15.94 5.58 -20.75
CA VAL A 125 17.33 5.24 -20.48
C VAL A 125 17.80 4.32 -21.60
N SER A 126 18.96 4.58 -22.15
CA SER A 126 19.53 3.77 -23.24
C SER A 126 19.49 2.27 -22.86
N ASN A 127 18.73 1.47 -23.60
CA ASN A 127 18.53 0.02 -23.43
C ASN A 127 17.90 -0.44 -22.08
N LEU A 128 17.54 0.48 -21.17
CA LEU A 128 17.02 0.16 -19.84
C LEU A 128 15.65 0.83 -19.63
N ASP A 129 14.72 0.49 -20.49
CA ASP A 129 13.37 1.07 -20.50
C ASP A 129 12.60 0.78 -19.21
N GLN A 130 11.89 1.79 -18.74
CA GLN A 130 10.90 1.69 -17.70
C GLN A 130 9.53 1.98 -18.31
N ASN A 131 8.58 1.07 -18.18
CA ASN A 131 7.26 1.20 -18.76
C ASN A 131 6.19 0.93 -17.67
N GLU A 132 5.25 1.85 -17.54
CA GLU A 132 4.12 1.73 -16.61
C GLU A 132 2.82 1.95 -17.38
N ILE A 133 1.87 1.03 -17.25
CA ILE A 133 0.54 1.10 -17.83
C ILE A 133 -0.47 0.96 -16.70
N ASN A 134 -1.34 1.95 -16.54
CA ASN A 134 -2.47 1.89 -15.63
C ASN A 134 -3.76 1.98 -16.45
N PHE A 135 -4.69 1.07 -16.20
CA PHE A 135 -6.00 1.03 -16.82
C PHE A 135 -7.07 0.84 -15.75
N SER A 136 -8.14 1.60 -15.83
CA SER A 136 -9.33 1.33 -15.04
C SER A 136 -10.59 1.54 -15.88
N PHE A 137 -11.58 0.71 -15.64
CA PHE A 137 -12.91 0.84 -16.23
C PHE A 137 -13.96 0.52 -15.17
N THR A 138 -15.03 1.31 -15.13
CA THR A 138 -16.22 1.02 -14.32
C THR A 138 -17.46 1.52 -15.01
N GLY A 139 -18.54 0.76 -14.90
CA GLY A 139 -19.82 1.11 -15.47
C GLY A 139 -20.99 0.42 -14.82
N ASN A 140 -22.12 1.09 -14.78
CA ASN A 140 -23.36 0.51 -14.32
C ASN A 140 -24.01 -0.33 -15.44
N VAL A 141 -24.19 -1.63 -15.16
CA VAL A 141 -24.95 -2.55 -16.02
C VAL A 141 -26.45 -2.34 -15.82
N SER A 142 -26.85 -1.96 -14.62
CA SER A 142 -28.21 -1.57 -14.27
C SER A 142 -28.19 -0.43 -13.26
N ARG A 143 -29.37 0.11 -12.90
CA ARG A 143 -29.49 1.15 -11.86
C ARG A 143 -28.93 0.71 -10.49
N ARG A 144 -28.83 -0.59 -10.24
CA ARG A 144 -28.42 -1.17 -8.96
C ARG A 144 -27.09 -1.92 -9.03
N THR A 145 -26.58 -2.21 -10.24
CA THR A 145 -25.42 -3.07 -10.45
C THR A 145 -24.30 -2.31 -11.15
N ASN A 146 -23.13 -2.29 -10.57
CA ASN A 146 -21.91 -1.77 -11.15
C ASN A 146 -20.86 -2.88 -11.28
N LEU A 147 -20.08 -2.84 -12.35
CA LEU A 147 -18.94 -3.71 -12.58
C LEU A 147 -17.72 -2.86 -12.96
N GLY A 148 -16.55 -3.32 -12.59
CA GLY A 148 -15.32 -2.64 -12.95
C GLY A 148 -14.09 -3.55 -12.94
N ILE A 149 -13.04 -3.03 -13.55
CA ILE A 149 -11.71 -3.67 -13.63
C ILE A 149 -10.62 -2.62 -13.49
N THR A 150 -9.55 -2.94 -12.79
CA THR A 150 -8.31 -2.16 -12.74
C THR A 150 -7.13 -3.04 -13.11
N ILE A 151 -6.18 -2.49 -13.85
CA ILE A 151 -4.94 -3.16 -14.25
C ILE A 151 -3.80 -2.15 -14.13
N ASP A 152 -2.78 -2.52 -13.36
CA ASP A 152 -1.51 -1.80 -13.30
C ASP A 152 -0.40 -2.77 -13.72
N TYR A 153 0.30 -2.44 -14.77
CA TYR A 153 1.47 -3.17 -15.23
C TYR A 153 2.68 -2.26 -15.23
N LEU A 154 3.74 -2.71 -14.60
CA LEU A 154 5.00 -1.98 -14.56
C LEU A 154 6.14 -2.96 -14.86
N ASN A 155 7.04 -2.56 -15.76
CA ASN A 155 8.30 -3.21 -16.07
C ASN A 155 9.42 -2.19 -15.99
N SER A 156 10.50 -2.51 -15.27
CA SER A 156 11.65 -1.64 -15.10
C SER A 156 12.93 -2.47 -15.09
N TYR A 157 13.88 -2.14 -15.95
CA TYR A 157 15.18 -2.82 -15.96
C TYR A 157 16.11 -2.40 -14.83
N GLY A 158 15.79 -1.28 -14.15
CA GLY A 158 16.70 -0.68 -13.18
C GLY A 158 17.86 0.06 -13.85
N ARG A 159 18.83 0.50 -13.07
CA ARG A 159 20.00 1.27 -13.55
C ARG A 159 21.31 0.53 -13.30
N PHE A 160 21.33 -0.44 -12.42
CA PHE A 160 22.49 -1.27 -12.10
C PHE A 160 22.27 -2.69 -12.59
N ALA A 161 23.36 -3.45 -12.75
CA ALA A 161 23.27 -4.84 -13.18
C ALA A 161 22.36 -5.66 -12.28
N ASN A 162 21.60 -6.60 -12.85
CA ASN A 162 20.71 -7.54 -12.16
C ASN A 162 19.68 -6.84 -11.23
N GLN A 163 18.99 -5.83 -11.76
CA GLN A 163 17.97 -5.03 -11.05
C GLN A 163 16.58 -5.06 -11.70
N GLU A 164 16.39 -5.86 -12.76
CA GLU A 164 15.12 -5.92 -13.48
C GLU A 164 13.97 -6.33 -12.55
N GLY A 165 12.84 -5.63 -12.67
CA GLY A 165 11.61 -5.92 -11.96
C GLY A 165 10.39 -5.86 -12.87
N LYS A 166 9.38 -6.70 -12.57
CA LYS A 166 8.08 -6.74 -13.24
C LYS A 166 6.98 -6.89 -12.22
N THR A 167 5.91 -6.13 -12.36
CA THR A 167 4.71 -6.31 -11.55
C THR A 167 3.46 -6.22 -12.40
N PHE A 168 2.48 -7.05 -12.05
CA PHE A 168 1.12 -6.99 -12.56
C PHE A 168 0.17 -6.97 -11.37
N LEU A 169 -0.63 -5.93 -11.27
CA LEU A 169 -1.66 -5.77 -10.26
C LEU A 169 -3.00 -5.62 -10.97
N GLY A 170 -3.91 -6.53 -10.72
CA GLY A 170 -5.22 -6.51 -11.34
C GLY A 170 -6.31 -6.71 -10.31
N SER A 171 -7.44 -6.05 -10.48
CA SER A 171 -8.65 -6.38 -9.74
C SER A 171 -9.89 -6.27 -10.60
N VAL A 172 -10.79 -7.22 -10.42
CA VAL A 172 -12.16 -7.17 -10.96
C VAL A 172 -13.10 -7.03 -9.79
N PHE A 173 -14.06 -6.15 -9.89
CA PHE A 173 -14.98 -5.89 -8.79
C PHE A 173 -16.40 -5.64 -9.30
N GLY A 174 -17.36 -5.90 -8.42
CA GLY A 174 -18.77 -5.67 -8.70
C GLY A 174 -19.53 -5.31 -7.44
N SER A 175 -20.59 -4.52 -7.62
CA SER A 175 -21.52 -4.19 -6.54
C SER A 175 -22.96 -4.25 -7.01
N TYR A 176 -23.83 -4.73 -6.14
CA TYR A 176 -25.27 -4.66 -6.27
C TYR A 176 -25.83 -3.95 -5.03
N ASN A 177 -26.59 -2.89 -5.23
CA ASN A 177 -27.21 -2.08 -4.17
C ASN A 177 -28.72 -2.09 -4.36
N GLY A 178 -29.42 -2.99 -3.64
CA GLY A 178 -30.88 -3.05 -3.57
C GLY A 178 -31.44 -2.30 -2.37
N ASP A 179 -32.76 -2.34 -2.21
CA ASP A 179 -33.43 -1.65 -1.11
C ASP A 179 -33.22 -2.36 0.24
N HIS A 180 -33.18 -3.69 0.22
CA HIS A 180 -32.98 -4.53 1.40
C HIS A 180 -31.70 -5.36 1.33
N TYR A 181 -31.29 -5.77 0.15
CA TYR A 181 -30.13 -6.62 -0.05
C TYR A 181 -29.05 -5.90 -0.85
N SER A 182 -27.81 -6.01 -0.38
CA SER A 182 -26.63 -5.46 -1.08
C SER A 182 -25.50 -6.47 -1.10
N LEU A 183 -24.68 -6.37 -2.15
CA LEU A 183 -23.55 -7.26 -2.39
C LEU A 183 -22.38 -6.45 -2.94
N GLN A 184 -21.17 -6.68 -2.41
CA GLN A 184 -19.91 -6.25 -3.01
C GLN A 184 -18.99 -7.46 -3.13
N SER A 185 -18.37 -7.61 -4.28
CA SER A 185 -17.41 -8.68 -4.51
C SER A 185 -16.20 -8.15 -5.28
N SER A 186 -15.05 -8.73 -5.00
CA SER A 186 -13.83 -8.44 -5.75
C SER A 186 -12.91 -9.66 -5.82
N PHE A 187 -12.13 -9.69 -6.88
CA PHE A 187 -11.00 -10.60 -7.03
C PHE A 187 -9.78 -9.79 -7.43
N SER A 188 -8.70 -9.91 -6.67
CA SER A 188 -7.44 -9.23 -6.91
C SER A 188 -6.34 -10.25 -7.22
N TRP A 189 -5.53 -9.93 -8.23
CA TRP A 189 -4.39 -10.72 -8.63
C TRP A 189 -3.16 -9.82 -8.72
N ASN A 190 -2.21 -10.05 -7.81
CA ASN A 190 -0.99 -9.28 -7.70
C ASN A 190 0.21 -10.22 -7.85
N THR A 191 1.10 -9.89 -8.78
CA THR A 191 2.36 -10.60 -8.97
C THR A 191 3.51 -9.62 -9.09
N LEU A 192 4.62 -9.96 -8.49
CA LEU A 192 5.85 -9.21 -8.57
C LEU A 192 7.02 -10.17 -8.74
N SER A 193 7.93 -9.85 -9.63
CA SER A 193 9.24 -10.49 -9.73
C SER A 193 10.32 -9.43 -9.80
N ASN A 194 11.41 -9.66 -9.08
CA ASN A 194 12.52 -8.73 -8.97
C ASN A 194 13.84 -9.49 -8.97
N PHE A 195 14.78 -9.04 -9.78
CA PHE A 195 16.15 -9.53 -9.72
C PHE A 195 16.88 -8.85 -8.57
N GLU A 196 17.67 -9.66 -7.85
CA GLU A 196 18.37 -9.26 -6.65
C GLU A 196 19.87 -9.25 -6.93
N ASN A 197 20.49 -8.09 -6.77
CA ASN A 197 21.90 -7.89 -7.06
C ASN A 197 22.79 -7.81 -5.79
N GLY A 198 22.22 -7.77 -4.60
CA GLY A 198 22.96 -7.68 -3.33
C GLY A 198 23.69 -6.35 -3.12
N GLY A 199 23.48 -5.35 -3.99
CA GLY A 199 24.21 -4.07 -4.01
C GLY A 199 25.52 -4.15 -4.79
N LEU A 200 26.24 -3.02 -4.88
CA LEU A 200 27.53 -2.92 -5.57
C LEU A 200 28.61 -3.71 -4.81
N GLN A 201 29.47 -4.39 -5.57
CA GLN A 201 30.63 -5.07 -5.00
C GLN A 201 31.66 -4.08 -4.45
N ASN A 202 31.87 -2.97 -5.15
CA ASN A 202 32.75 -1.90 -4.73
C ASN A 202 32.03 -0.53 -4.90
N VAL A 203 31.75 0.13 -3.81
CA VAL A 203 31.05 1.42 -3.76
C VAL A 203 31.87 2.55 -4.44
N ALA A 204 33.22 2.41 -4.48
CA ALA A 204 34.10 3.41 -5.12
C ALA A 204 33.86 3.47 -6.65
N ASP A 205 33.30 2.46 -7.27
CA ASP A 205 33.03 2.43 -8.71
C ASP A 205 32.06 3.54 -9.15
N LEU A 206 31.18 4.02 -8.24
CA LEU A 206 30.31 5.18 -8.49
C LEU A 206 31.06 6.46 -8.83
N GLN A 207 32.30 6.61 -8.34
CA GLN A 207 33.14 7.78 -8.61
C GLN A 207 34.02 7.60 -9.86
N GLY A 208 34.05 6.38 -10.41
CA GLY A 208 34.82 6.00 -11.56
C GLY A 208 34.16 6.36 -12.91
N VAL A 209 34.72 5.77 -13.97
CA VAL A 209 34.26 5.93 -15.36
C VAL A 209 33.28 4.85 -15.81
N LEU A 210 33.03 3.82 -14.99
CA LEU A 210 32.10 2.76 -15.32
C LEU A 210 30.67 3.29 -15.38
N LYS A 211 29.91 2.84 -16.37
CA LYS A 211 28.48 3.11 -16.39
C LYS A 211 27.79 2.30 -15.29
N PRO A 212 26.67 2.78 -14.73
CA PRO A 212 25.93 2.06 -13.68
C PRO A 212 25.59 0.60 -14.02
N GLU A 213 25.20 0.34 -15.29
CA GLU A 213 24.87 -0.99 -15.78
C GLU A 213 26.06 -1.96 -15.87
N ASP A 214 27.30 -1.45 -15.93
CA ASP A 214 28.54 -2.23 -16.04
C ASP A 214 29.23 -2.42 -14.68
N MET A 215 28.70 -1.82 -13.60
CA MET A 215 29.29 -1.96 -12.27
C MET A 215 29.07 -3.35 -11.69
N PRO A 216 30.14 -4.00 -11.15
CA PRO A 216 30.00 -5.32 -10.54
C PRO A 216 29.06 -5.32 -9.34
N VAL A 217 28.20 -6.34 -9.26
CA VAL A 217 27.23 -6.55 -8.16
C VAL A 217 27.57 -7.82 -7.38
N ARG A 218 27.08 -7.89 -6.13
CA ARG A 218 27.47 -8.93 -5.17
C ARG A 218 26.82 -10.28 -5.44
N MET A 219 25.64 -10.30 -6.06
CA MET A 219 24.90 -11.54 -6.28
C MET A 219 24.01 -11.48 -7.54
N GLN A 220 23.48 -12.65 -7.92
CA GLN A 220 22.53 -12.80 -9.02
C GLN A 220 21.39 -13.72 -8.57
N GLY A 221 20.48 -13.16 -7.80
CA GLY A 221 19.27 -13.83 -7.34
C GLY A 221 18.02 -13.32 -8.02
N MET A 222 16.89 -13.95 -7.73
CA MET A 222 15.56 -13.49 -8.13
C MET A 222 14.58 -13.75 -6.99
N SER A 223 13.83 -12.76 -6.59
CA SER A 223 12.67 -12.90 -5.72
C SER A 223 11.37 -12.74 -6.50
N ALA A 224 10.34 -13.47 -6.10
CA ALA A 224 9.00 -13.36 -6.63
C ALA A 224 7.99 -13.40 -5.50
N PHE A 225 6.96 -12.58 -5.62
CA PHE A 225 5.85 -12.50 -4.70
C PHE A 225 4.54 -12.57 -5.47
N ARG A 226 3.56 -13.30 -4.93
CA ARG A 226 2.20 -13.40 -5.47
C ARG A 226 1.19 -13.26 -4.34
N TYR A 227 0.16 -12.48 -4.60
CA TYR A 227 -0.99 -12.34 -3.71
C TYR A 227 -2.29 -12.42 -4.53
N LEU A 228 -3.12 -13.37 -4.20
CA LEU A 228 -4.47 -13.54 -4.76
C LEU A 228 -5.47 -13.31 -3.65
N ALA A 229 -6.52 -12.53 -3.90
CA ALA A 229 -7.56 -12.28 -2.93
C ALA A 229 -8.94 -12.34 -3.57
N GLY A 230 -9.81 -13.18 -3.03
CA GLY A 230 -11.23 -13.22 -3.31
C GLY A 230 -12.02 -12.66 -2.12
N TYR A 231 -12.97 -11.78 -2.37
CA TYR A 231 -13.75 -11.11 -1.35
C TYR A 231 -15.22 -11.06 -1.74
N LEU A 232 -16.07 -11.38 -0.77
CA LEU A 232 -17.51 -11.30 -0.89
C LEU A 232 -18.07 -10.69 0.40
N ASN A 233 -18.76 -9.58 0.29
CA ASN A 233 -19.49 -8.93 1.37
C ASN A 233 -20.94 -8.79 0.94
N HIS A 234 -21.84 -9.46 1.61
CA HIS A 234 -23.24 -9.31 1.34
C HIS A 234 -24.04 -9.14 2.63
N TYR A 235 -25.10 -8.37 2.54
CA TYR A 235 -25.89 -8.06 3.72
C TYR A 235 -27.37 -7.85 3.35
N TYR A 236 -28.20 -8.15 4.34
CA TYR A 236 -29.63 -7.93 4.30
C TYR A 236 -30.05 -6.96 5.41
N SER A 237 -30.74 -5.88 5.04
CA SER A 237 -31.19 -4.84 5.96
C SER A 237 -32.70 -4.92 6.18
N ILE A 238 -33.10 -4.97 7.43
CA ILE A 238 -34.48 -4.73 7.86
C ILE A 238 -34.66 -3.22 7.87
N CYS A 239 -35.55 -2.73 7.02
CA CYS A 239 -35.78 -1.31 6.80
C CYS A 239 -37.17 -0.90 7.28
N VAL A 240 -37.30 0.37 7.69
CA VAL A 240 -38.58 1.05 7.86
C VAL A 240 -38.78 2.02 6.72
N GLU A 241 -40.02 2.16 6.27
CA GLU A 241 -40.40 3.13 5.24
C GLU A 241 -40.48 4.52 5.87
N ARG A 242 -39.79 5.48 5.26
CA ARG A 242 -39.85 6.88 5.65
C ARG A 242 -40.25 7.73 4.45
N GLU A 243 -41.26 8.55 4.59
CA GLU A 243 -41.65 9.49 3.55
C GLU A 243 -40.69 10.68 3.54
N ARG A 244 -40.08 10.92 2.38
CA ARG A 244 -39.21 12.09 2.14
C ARG A 244 -39.84 12.98 1.09
N LYS A 245 -40.15 14.23 1.46
CA LYS A 245 -40.56 15.24 0.48
C LYS A 245 -39.37 15.65 -0.36
N VAL A 246 -39.48 15.46 -1.66
CA VAL A 246 -38.45 15.84 -2.64
C VAL A 246 -39.05 16.90 -3.55
N ASN A 247 -38.45 18.09 -3.54
CA ASN A 247 -38.82 19.15 -4.46
C ASN A 247 -38.11 18.96 -5.78
N TYR A 248 -38.81 18.82 -6.86
CA TYR A 248 -38.26 18.81 -8.20
C TYR A 248 -38.83 19.93 -9.05
N ARG A 249 -38.11 20.32 -10.11
CA ARG A 249 -38.57 21.31 -11.06
C ARG A 249 -39.09 20.59 -12.30
N GLU A 250 -40.28 20.92 -12.67
CA GLU A 250 -40.95 20.44 -13.92
C GLU A 250 -41.33 21.66 -14.75
N ARG A 251 -41.42 21.52 -16.06
CA ARG A 251 -41.97 22.56 -16.93
C ARG A 251 -43.46 22.41 -17.01
N ASP A 252 -44.20 23.51 -16.85
CA ASP A 252 -45.63 23.58 -17.14
C ASP A 252 -45.93 23.55 -18.65
N GLU A 253 -47.16 23.53 -19.00
CA GLU A 253 -47.61 23.50 -20.42
C GLU A 253 -47.17 24.78 -21.18
N GLU A 254 -46.86 25.86 -20.46
CA GLU A 254 -46.40 27.13 -21.02
C GLU A 254 -44.85 27.21 -21.08
N GLY A 255 -44.14 26.19 -20.64
CA GLY A 255 -42.68 26.10 -20.67
C GLY A 255 -41.96 26.69 -19.49
N ASN A 256 -42.68 27.21 -18.47
CA ASN A 256 -42.09 27.80 -17.26
C ASN A 256 -41.70 26.72 -16.24
N TRP A 257 -40.64 26.98 -15.47
CA TRP A 257 -40.19 26.06 -14.42
C TRP A 257 -41.05 26.23 -13.16
N ILE A 258 -41.85 25.20 -12.83
CA ILE A 258 -42.59 25.11 -11.57
C ILE A 258 -41.93 24.15 -10.61
N LYS A 259 -41.97 24.46 -9.29
CA LYS A 259 -41.59 23.51 -8.25
C LYS A 259 -42.74 22.60 -7.94
N LYS A 260 -42.52 21.30 -8.05
CA LYS A 260 -43.49 20.28 -7.61
C LYS A 260 -42.89 19.50 -6.44
N ASP A 261 -43.70 19.17 -5.49
CA ASP A 261 -43.35 18.29 -4.37
C ASP A 261 -43.77 16.88 -4.73
N SER A 262 -42.88 15.91 -4.53
CA SER A 262 -43.18 14.51 -4.62
C SER A 262 -42.82 13.83 -3.29
N ILE A 263 -43.61 12.88 -2.89
CA ILE A 263 -43.28 12.01 -1.75
C ILE A 263 -42.49 10.83 -2.31
N LYS A 264 -41.24 10.70 -1.90
CA LYS A 264 -40.43 9.53 -2.19
C LYS A 264 -40.37 8.65 -0.94
N ILE A 265 -40.75 7.41 -1.07
CA ILE A 265 -40.55 6.42 0.00
C ILE A 265 -39.05 6.07 0.01
N GLU A 266 -38.40 6.25 1.14
CA GLU A 266 -37.02 5.91 1.40
C GLU A 266 -36.99 4.78 2.42
N TYR A 267 -36.30 3.67 2.07
CA TYR A 267 -36.11 2.54 2.98
C TYR A 267 -34.92 2.85 3.90
N VAL A 268 -35.19 3.12 5.18
CA VAL A 268 -34.18 3.42 6.18
C VAL A 268 -33.79 2.15 6.92
N PRO A 269 -32.54 1.70 6.84
CA PRO A 269 -32.11 0.47 7.51
C PRO A 269 -32.10 0.67 9.03
N VAL A 270 -32.63 -0.32 9.75
CA VAL A 270 -32.68 -0.38 11.21
C VAL A 270 -31.64 -1.37 11.72
N THR A 271 -31.69 -2.59 11.17
CA THR A 271 -30.79 -3.68 11.53
C THR A 271 -30.31 -4.36 10.26
N THR A 272 -29.00 -4.56 10.17
CA THR A 272 -28.36 -5.20 9.03
C THR A 272 -27.66 -6.48 9.47
N PHE A 273 -27.98 -7.59 8.80
CA PHE A 273 -27.27 -8.86 8.92
C PHE A 273 -26.26 -8.97 7.81
N ARG A 274 -24.99 -9.13 8.15
CA ARG A 274 -23.88 -9.13 7.21
C ARG A 274 -23.10 -10.42 7.28
N HIS A 275 -22.70 -10.94 6.11
CA HIS A 275 -21.73 -12.00 5.99
C HIS A 275 -20.60 -11.56 5.10
N ILE A 276 -19.35 -11.73 5.56
CA ILE A 276 -18.14 -11.46 4.81
C ILE A 276 -17.38 -12.77 4.64
N PHE A 277 -17.06 -13.10 3.41
CA PHE A 277 -16.19 -14.22 3.06
C PHE A 277 -14.95 -13.70 2.34
N GLU A 278 -13.76 -14.10 2.81
CA GLU A 278 -12.49 -13.67 2.26
C GLU A 278 -11.56 -14.88 2.13
N VAL A 279 -10.92 -15.00 0.97
CA VAL A 279 -9.89 -16.00 0.69
C VAL A 279 -8.66 -15.29 0.12
N ASN A 280 -7.53 -15.45 0.80
CA ASN A 280 -6.26 -14.83 0.41
C ASN A 280 -5.19 -15.92 0.27
N ASP A 281 -4.47 -15.94 -0.84
CA ASP A 281 -3.29 -16.80 -1.06
C ASP A 281 -2.07 -15.93 -1.32
N ALA A 282 -1.16 -15.87 -0.36
CA ALA A 282 0.10 -15.16 -0.44
C ALA A 282 1.25 -16.14 -0.57
N SER A 283 2.16 -15.90 -1.50
CA SER A 283 3.34 -16.75 -1.67
C SER A 283 4.58 -15.95 -2.05
N LYS A 284 5.72 -16.36 -1.52
CA LYS A 284 7.05 -15.86 -1.85
C LYS A 284 7.90 -16.99 -2.42
N ARG A 285 8.76 -16.64 -3.37
CA ARG A 285 9.80 -17.53 -3.90
C ARG A 285 11.12 -16.78 -4.01
N TYR A 286 12.21 -17.44 -3.67
CA TYR A 286 13.57 -16.95 -3.89
C TYR A 286 14.39 -17.99 -4.64
N VAL A 287 15.11 -17.56 -5.69
CA VAL A 287 15.93 -18.44 -6.54
C VAL A 287 17.30 -17.83 -6.72
N GLU A 288 18.34 -18.66 -6.55
CA GLU A 288 19.73 -18.33 -6.85
C GLU A 288 20.41 -19.53 -7.51
N LYS A 289 21.12 -19.30 -8.62
CA LYS A 289 21.67 -20.40 -9.44
C LYS A 289 22.89 -21.09 -8.79
N SER A 290 23.60 -20.39 -7.90
CA SER A 290 24.81 -20.93 -7.25
C SER A 290 24.81 -20.56 -5.77
N ALA A 291 24.32 -21.47 -4.94
CA ALA A 291 24.29 -21.27 -3.48
C ALA A 291 25.71 -21.14 -2.87
N LYS A 292 26.72 -21.78 -3.44
CA LYS A 292 28.11 -21.70 -2.97
C LYS A 292 28.77 -20.34 -3.19
N GLN A 293 28.28 -19.54 -4.14
CA GLN A 293 28.76 -18.19 -4.43
C GLN A 293 27.85 -17.12 -3.80
N SER A 294 26.87 -17.54 -3.03
CA SER A 294 25.96 -16.65 -2.34
C SER A 294 26.68 -15.87 -1.25
N ILE A 295 26.28 -14.61 -1.08
CA ILE A 295 26.66 -13.80 0.08
C ILE A 295 25.86 -14.15 1.34
N LEU A 296 24.86 -15.04 1.19
CA LEU A 296 23.97 -15.45 2.28
C LEU A 296 24.66 -16.49 3.19
N PRO A 297 24.40 -16.45 4.50
CA PRO A 297 24.99 -17.40 5.42
C PRO A 297 24.40 -18.80 5.25
N ASN A 298 25.18 -19.81 5.62
CA ASN A 298 24.76 -21.20 5.71
C ASN A 298 24.22 -21.83 4.42
N ILE A 299 24.18 -23.13 4.34
CA ILE A 299 23.49 -23.93 3.33
C ILE A 299 22.93 -25.15 4.04
N TYR A 300 21.60 -25.18 4.24
CA TYR A 300 20.93 -26.25 4.97
C TYR A 300 20.37 -27.36 4.09
N ARG A 301 20.15 -27.08 2.78
CA ARG A 301 19.43 -28.00 1.88
C ARG A 301 20.21 -28.37 0.62
N ASN A 302 20.45 -27.41 -0.25
CA ASN A 302 21.06 -27.65 -1.55
C ASN A 302 22.30 -26.77 -1.77
N PRO A 303 23.52 -27.38 -1.90
CA PRO A 303 24.74 -26.61 -2.07
C PRO A 303 24.94 -26.06 -3.49
N THR A 304 24.16 -26.51 -4.47
CA THR A 304 24.35 -26.13 -5.88
C THR A 304 23.47 -24.98 -6.30
N ALA A 305 22.24 -24.91 -5.78
CA ALA A 305 21.28 -23.86 -6.13
C ALA A 305 20.27 -23.65 -5.00
N THR A 306 19.76 -22.44 -4.87
CA THR A 306 18.68 -22.10 -3.94
C THR A 306 17.36 -22.00 -4.71
N ASN A 307 16.31 -22.61 -4.18
CA ASN A 307 14.93 -22.47 -4.66
C ASN A 307 13.98 -22.64 -3.48
N ASP A 308 13.80 -21.55 -2.76
CA ASP A 308 13.00 -21.51 -1.54
C ASP A 308 11.62 -20.91 -1.81
N SER A 309 10.60 -21.47 -1.15
CA SER A 309 9.23 -20.96 -1.23
C SER A 309 8.56 -21.02 0.13
N ALA A 310 7.69 -20.05 0.37
CA ALA A 310 6.78 -20.03 1.50
C ALA A 310 5.42 -19.49 1.03
N SER A 311 4.34 -20.01 1.60
CA SER A 311 2.98 -19.52 1.27
C SER A 311 2.03 -19.61 2.46
N CYS A 312 1.06 -18.69 2.47
CA CYS A 312 -0.01 -18.65 3.45
C CYS A 312 -1.36 -18.51 2.73
N LEU A 313 -2.20 -19.54 2.84
CA LEU A 313 -3.61 -19.45 2.43
C LEU A 313 -4.44 -19.08 3.66
N THR A 314 -5.17 -17.99 3.59
CA THR A 314 -6.06 -17.52 4.66
C THR A 314 -7.51 -17.54 4.19
N ILE A 315 -8.39 -18.14 4.97
CA ILE A 315 -9.84 -18.16 4.74
C ILE A 315 -10.50 -17.52 5.95
N LYS A 316 -11.26 -16.44 5.72
CA LYS A 316 -12.01 -15.74 6.79
C LYS A 316 -13.49 -15.78 6.51
N ASN A 317 -14.27 -16.05 7.57
CA ASN A 317 -15.72 -15.96 7.58
C ASN A 317 -16.15 -15.05 8.73
N THR A 318 -16.87 -13.98 8.42
CA THR A 318 -17.36 -13.04 9.42
C THR A 318 -18.88 -12.94 9.33
N LEU A 319 -19.53 -13.12 10.46
CA LEU A 319 -20.97 -12.87 10.63
C LEU A 319 -21.14 -11.69 11.55
N ALA A 320 -21.91 -10.70 11.13
CA ALA A 320 -22.13 -9.46 11.88
C ALA A 320 -23.59 -9.05 11.90
N VAL A 321 -23.98 -8.40 13.01
CA VAL A 321 -25.27 -7.73 13.17
C VAL A 321 -24.98 -6.26 13.49
N THR A 322 -25.53 -5.36 12.68
CA THR A 322 -25.35 -3.93 12.81
C THR A 322 -26.68 -3.25 13.14
N PHE A 323 -26.69 -2.39 14.14
CA PHE A 323 -27.73 -1.39 14.36
C PHE A 323 -27.31 -0.11 13.68
N GLU A 324 -28.11 0.33 12.71
CA GLU A 324 -27.73 1.40 11.80
C GLU A 324 -27.95 2.78 12.43
N GLU A 325 -26.97 3.68 12.24
CA GLU A 325 -27.05 5.07 12.71
C GLU A 325 -28.24 5.82 12.12
N GLU A 326 -28.66 5.51 10.90
CA GLU A 326 -29.73 6.20 10.20
C GLU A 326 -31.10 6.11 10.87
N PHE A 327 -31.34 5.02 11.58
CA PHE A 327 -32.60 4.82 12.28
C PHE A 327 -32.68 5.66 13.56
N ASN A 328 -31.58 5.78 14.29
CA ASN A 328 -31.56 6.43 15.60
C ASN A 328 -31.38 7.95 15.47
N THR A 329 -32.51 8.69 15.37
CA THR A 329 -32.49 10.15 15.24
C THR A 329 -32.17 10.90 16.52
N LEU A 330 -32.20 10.25 17.69
CA LEU A 330 -31.93 10.87 19.00
C LEU A 330 -30.46 10.76 19.40
N LEU A 331 -29.87 9.60 19.28
CA LEU A 331 -28.50 9.35 19.75
C LEU A 331 -27.46 9.37 18.62
N HIS A 332 -27.91 9.26 17.35
CA HIS A 332 -27.04 9.33 16.16
C HIS A 332 -25.77 8.50 16.29
N PHE A 333 -25.89 7.21 16.65
CA PHE A 333 -24.79 6.27 16.64
C PHE A 333 -25.22 4.95 16.01
N GLY A 334 -24.27 4.29 15.38
CA GLY A 334 -24.38 2.91 14.91
C GLY A 334 -23.58 1.97 15.81
N ALA A 335 -24.02 0.72 15.94
CA ALA A 335 -23.30 -0.30 16.69
C ALA A 335 -23.31 -1.62 15.92
N MET A 336 -22.19 -2.33 15.93
CA MET A 336 -22.08 -3.64 15.29
C MET A 336 -21.41 -4.63 16.22
N VAL A 337 -21.86 -5.87 16.18
CA VAL A 337 -21.21 -7.02 16.84
C VAL A 337 -20.96 -8.08 15.80
N TYR A 338 -19.81 -8.73 15.86
CA TYR A 338 -19.43 -9.75 14.91
C TYR A 338 -18.65 -10.92 15.53
N VAL A 339 -18.72 -12.04 14.84
CA VAL A 339 -17.86 -13.21 15.08
C VAL A 339 -17.13 -13.51 13.78
N MET A 340 -15.82 -13.67 13.84
CA MET A 340 -14.97 -14.00 12.71
C MET A 340 -14.20 -15.28 12.98
N ASN A 341 -14.24 -16.20 12.04
CA ASN A 341 -13.37 -17.38 12.01
C ASN A 341 -12.31 -17.20 10.94
N GLU A 342 -11.05 -17.39 11.31
CA GLU A 342 -9.89 -17.34 10.44
C GLU A 342 -9.19 -18.69 10.43
N CYS A 343 -9.07 -19.30 9.26
CA CYS A 343 -8.32 -20.52 9.04
C CYS A 343 -7.11 -20.22 8.14
N GLN A 344 -5.91 -20.56 8.59
CA GLN A 344 -4.68 -20.31 7.86
C GLN A 344 -3.93 -21.61 7.59
N ARG A 345 -3.43 -21.78 6.37
CA ARG A 345 -2.53 -22.86 5.96
C ARG A 345 -1.18 -22.28 5.63
N HIS A 346 -0.21 -22.51 6.49
CA HIS A 346 1.19 -22.14 6.28
C HIS A 346 1.93 -23.27 5.59
N THR A 347 2.71 -22.95 4.56
CA THR A 347 3.55 -23.91 3.83
C THR A 347 4.94 -23.33 3.68
N SER A 348 5.95 -24.06 4.13
CA SER A 348 7.36 -23.77 3.88
C SER A 348 7.98 -24.89 3.03
N ALA A 349 9.26 -24.75 2.66
CA ALA A 349 9.96 -25.78 1.92
C ALA A 349 9.81 -27.14 2.62
N ILE A 350 9.28 -28.13 1.91
CA ILE A 350 9.10 -29.50 2.43
C ILE A 350 10.48 -30.12 2.58
N GLY A 351 10.85 -30.52 3.80
CA GLY A 351 12.07 -31.27 4.05
C GLY A 351 11.96 -32.64 3.39
N GLN A 352 12.71 -32.88 2.34
CA GLN A 352 13.16 -34.23 2.06
C GLN A 352 14.28 -34.55 3.07
N THR A 353 14.46 -35.79 3.47
CA THR A 353 15.56 -36.25 4.31
C THR A 353 16.88 -35.78 3.72
N GLU A 354 17.45 -34.70 4.22
CA GLU A 354 18.61 -34.07 3.62
C GLU A 354 19.79 -34.06 4.59
N ASN A 355 20.95 -34.33 4.03
CA ASN A 355 22.24 -34.23 4.70
C ASN A 355 22.48 -32.73 4.97
N ILE A 356 22.54 -32.32 6.22
CA ILE A 356 22.86 -30.93 6.62
C ILE A 356 24.36 -30.73 6.39
N ILE A 357 24.71 -29.88 5.44
CA ILE A 357 26.10 -29.47 5.20
C ILE A 357 26.32 -28.15 5.93
N HIS A 358 27.12 -28.18 6.99
CA HIS A 358 27.64 -26.97 7.63
C HIS A 358 28.88 -26.50 6.86
N LEU A 359 28.84 -25.27 6.35
CA LEU A 359 29.99 -24.58 5.80
C LEU A 359 30.49 -23.58 6.84
N GLU A 360 31.67 -23.80 7.37
CA GLU A 360 32.35 -22.81 8.21
C GLU A 360 32.82 -21.63 7.33
N PRO A 361 32.56 -20.37 7.71
CA PRO A 361 32.84 -19.21 6.85
C PRO A 361 34.31 -18.86 6.67
N PHE A 362 35.23 -19.41 7.45
CA PHE A 362 36.65 -19.04 7.42
C PHE A 362 37.59 -20.27 7.56
N GLY A 363 38.23 -20.62 6.45
CA GLY A 363 39.37 -21.56 6.45
C GLY A 363 39.55 -22.26 5.09
N ASN A 364 40.76 -22.26 4.57
CA ASN A 364 41.14 -22.84 3.28
C ASN A 364 41.10 -24.40 3.23
N SER A 365 40.16 -25.03 3.93
CA SER A 365 39.92 -26.45 3.85
C SER A 365 38.42 -26.72 3.94
N TYR A 366 37.84 -27.08 2.80
CA TYR A 366 36.51 -27.65 2.74
C TYR A 366 36.58 -29.10 3.30
N ASN A 367 36.57 -29.23 4.62
CA ASN A 367 36.25 -30.49 5.24
C ASN A 367 34.72 -30.62 5.26
N ASN A 368 34.20 -31.38 4.31
CA ASN A 368 32.82 -31.83 4.32
C ASN A 368 32.62 -32.73 5.56
N VAL A 369 32.30 -32.14 6.68
CA VAL A 369 31.79 -32.92 7.82
C VAL A 369 30.32 -33.17 7.51
N ILE A 370 30.04 -34.29 6.87
CA ILE A 370 28.70 -34.87 6.77
C ILE A 370 28.35 -35.31 8.18
N SER A 371 27.74 -34.45 8.95
CA SER A 371 27.15 -34.87 10.23
C SER A 371 25.86 -35.62 9.92
N ASN A 372 25.91 -36.93 9.97
CA ASN A 372 24.73 -37.81 9.92
C ASN A 372 23.92 -37.77 11.24
N THR A 373 23.88 -36.64 11.92
CA THR A 373 22.99 -36.45 13.03
C THR A 373 21.61 -36.16 12.44
N LEU A 374 20.85 -37.19 12.22
CA LEU A 374 19.42 -37.16 11.94
C LEU A 374 18.71 -36.58 13.16
N HIS A 375 18.77 -35.27 13.34
CA HIS A 375 17.78 -34.61 14.16
C HIS A 375 16.47 -34.63 13.37
N LEU A 376 15.74 -35.72 13.53
CA LEU A 376 14.32 -35.78 13.22
C LEU A 376 13.64 -34.71 14.06
N MET A 377 13.69 -33.46 13.55
CA MET A 377 12.66 -32.50 13.98
C MET A 377 11.35 -33.07 13.44
N PRO A 378 10.33 -33.17 14.28
CA PRO A 378 9.06 -33.76 13.85
C PRO A 378 8.60 -33.02 12.60
N ASP A 379 8.25 -33.75 11.54
CA ASP A 379 7.72 -33.26 10.24
C ASP A 379 6.54 -32.28 10.40
N THR A 380 5.99 -32.18 11.60
CA THR A 380 4.92 -31.27 12.00
C THR A 380 5.34 -29.80 12.13
N LEU A 381 6.63 -29.47 12.24
CA LEU A 381 7.12 -28.08 12.38
C LEU A 381 7.41 -27.41 11.03
N TYR A 382 7.77 -28.20 10.02
CA TYR A 382 8.09 -27.71 8.68
C TYR A 382 7.23 -28.47 7.67
N GLY A 383 6.79 -27.79 6.62
CA GLY A 383 5.92 -28.37 5.60
C GLY A 383 4.56 -27.66 5.56
N VAL A 384 3.51 -28.33 5.95
CA VAL A 384 2.15 -27.76 5.94
C VAL A 384 1.59 -27.71 7.36
N ARG A 385 1.24 -26.51 7.81
CA ARG A 385 0.61 -26.29 9.12
C ARG A 385 -0.69 -25.54 8.97
N TRP A 386 -1.75 -26.08 9.57
CA TRP A 386 -3.03 -25.40 9.69
C TRP A 386 -3.16 -24.75 11.06
N THR A 387 -3.64 -23.51 11.08
CA THR A 387 -4.05 -22.80 12.30
C THR A 387 -5.49 -22.31 12.14
N ASN A 388 -6.24 -22.28 13.21
CA ASN A 388 -7.62 -21.80 13.23
C ASN A 388 -7.79 -20.85 14.40
N ASN A 389 -8.44 -19.70 14.17
CA ASN A 389 -8.65 -18.65 15.16
C ASN A 389 -10.09 -18.18 15.10
N THR A 390 -10.69 -17.93 16.26
CA THR A 390 -12.04 -17.36 16.33
C THR A 390 -12.00 -16.07 17.13
N TYR A 391 -12.41 -14.99 16.49
CA TYR A 391 -12.49 -13.67 17.06
C TYR A 391 -13.94 -13.28 17.35
N VAL A 392 -14.13 -12.54 18.41
CA VAL A 392 -15.37 -11.81 18.69
C VAL A 392 -15.02 -10.34 18.79
N GLY A 393 -15.84 -9.51 18.19
CA GLY A 393 -15.58 -8.07 18.17
C GLY A 393 -16.85 -7.24 18.04
N GLY A 394 -16.66 -5.93 18.19
CA GLY A 394 -17.74 -4.97 18.04
C GLY A 394 -17.21 -3.59 17.71
N THR A 395 -18.10 -2.78 17.13
CA THR A 395 -17.81 -1.42 16.72
C THR A 395 -18.93 -0.50 17.19
N LEU A 396 -18.57 0.68 17.68
CA LEU A 396 -19.47 1.78 17.97
C LEU A 396 -19.02 3.00 17.17
N TYR A 397 -19.92 3.59 16.39
CA TYR A 397 -19.54 4.69 15.50
C TYR A 397 -20.61 5.75 15.33
N LYS A 398 -20.14 6.96 14.99
CA LYS A 398 -20.96 8.09 14.54
C LYS A 398 -20.28 8.75 13.37
N HIS A 399 -20.83 8.59 12.18
CA HIS A 399 -20.33 9.20 10.94
C HIS A 399 -21.13 10.40 10.49
N ARG A 400 -22.36 10.57 11.01
CA ARG A 400 -23.26 11.63 10.63
C ARG A 400 -23.24 12.77 11.63
N GLY A 401 -23.48 13.97 11.14
CA GLY A 401 -23.48 15.21 11.90
C GLY A 401 -22.45 16.20 11.36
N GLU A 402 -22.52 17.45 11.83
CA GLU A 402 -21.67 18.53 11.29
C GLU A 402 -20.40 18.75 12.12
N HIS A 403 -20.36 18.29 13.37
CA HIS A 403 -19.35 18.77 14.32
C HIS A 403 -18.46 17.66 14.88
N ILE A 404 -19.01 16.51 15.27
CA ILE A 404 -18.25 15.47 15.96
C ILE A 404 -18.56 14.11 15.33
N HIS A 405 -17.51 13.40 14.90
CA HIS A 405 -17.55 12.03 14.47
C HIS A 405 -16.65 11.20 15.38
N TYR A 406 -17.00 9.96 15.62
CA TYR A 406 -16.18 9.05 16.39
C TYR A 406 -16.38 7.60 15.93
N GLY A 407 -15.38 6.79 16.18
CA GLY A 407 -15.44 5.35 16.01
C GLY A 407 -14.58 4.65 17.05
N PHE A 408 -15.12 3.59 17.62
CA PHE A 408 -14.43 2.68 18.52
C PHE A 408 -14.68 1.28 18.01
N ASP A 409 -13.63 0.53 17.75
CA ASP A 409 -13.70 -0.88 17.39
C ASP A 409 -12.78 -1.70 18.27
N GLY A 410 -13.19 -2.93 18.56
CA GLY A 410 -12.36 -3.85 19.30
C GLY A 410 -12.72 -5.29 19.02
N ASN A 411 -11.72 -6.14 19.07
CA ASN A 411 -11.90 -7.58 18.99
C ASN A 411 -10.88 -8.34 19.83
N VAL A 412 -11.20 -9.59 20.12
CA VAL A 412 -10.34 -10.51 20.85
C VAL A 412 -10.44 -11.90 20.25
N CYS A 413 -9.30 -12.56 20.12
CA CYS A 413 -9.22 -13.96 19.73
C CYS A 413 -9.53 -14.84 20.95
N LEU A 414 -10.66 -15.54 20.91
CA LEU A 414 -11.12 -16.39 22.00
C LEU A 414 -10.69 -17.84 21.88
N LEU A 415 -10.40 -18.31 20.65
CA LEU A 415 -10.04 -19.70 20.38
C LEU A 415 -8.96 -19.76 19.29
N GLY A 416 -8.03 -20.68 19.44
CA GLY A 416 -7.07 -21.03 18.39
C GLY A 416 -5.62 -20.67 18.68
N TYR A 417 -4.81 -20.63 17.61
CA TYR A 417 -3.36 -20.37 17.69
C TYR A 417 -3.04 -18.97 18.24
N LYS A 418 -3.87 -17.98 17.91
CA LYS A 418 -3.73 -16.59 18.34
C LYS A 418 -4.51 -16.26 19.62
N LEU A 419 -4.91 -17.27 20.40
CA LEU A 419 -5.68 -17.09 21.66
C LEU A 419 -5.15 -15.93 22.51
N GLY A 420 -6.03 -15.00 22.91
CA GLY A 420 -5.68 -13.81 23.70
C GLY A 420 -5.01 -12.68 22.91
N GLU A 421 -4.91 -12.78 21.57
CA GLU A 421 -4.66 -11.62 20.71
C GLU A 421 -5.87 -10.69 20.77
N PHE A 422 -5.63 -9.40 20.90
CA PHE A 422 -6.71 -8.41 20.89
C PHE A 422 -6.27 -7.11 20.25
N GLN A 423 -7.24 -6.37 19.77
CA GLN A 423 -7.06 -4.98 19.39
C GLN A 423 -8.24 -4.11 19.84
N VAL A 424 -7.94 -2.90 20.23
CA VAL A 424 -8.91 -1.84 20.50
C VAL A 424 -8.43 -0.60 19.78
N ASN A 425 -9.24 -0.02 18.90
CA ASN A 425 -8.95 1.20 18.18
C ASN A 425 -10.00 2.23 18.52
N GLY A 426 -9.62 3.48 18.58
CA GLY A 426 -10.52 4.61 18.77
C GLY A 426 -10.07 5.81 17.95
N HIS A 427 -11.04 6.51 17.38
CA HIS A 427 -10.81 7.81 16.76
C HIS A 427 -11.97 8.74 17.09
N VAL A 428 -11.64 10.02 17.20
CA VAL A 428 -12.60 11.10 17.36
C VAL A 428 -12.11 12.28 16.52
N ASP A 429 -12.97 12.86 15.73
CA ASP A 429 -12.69 14.10 15.02
C ASP A 429 -13.80 15.12 15.25
N ALA A 430 -13.39 16.38 15.35
CA ALA A 430 -14.28 17.51 15.55
C ALA A 430 -13.94 18.63 14.56
N GLY A 431 -14.98 19.10 13.86
CA GLY A 431 -14.91 20.24 12.96
C GLY A 431 -15.64 21.44 13.55
N PHE A 432 -14.99 22.61 13.53
CA PHE A 432 -15.60 23.87 13.96
C PHE A 432 -15.11 25.04 13.14
N ARG A 433 -15.93 26.08 13.06
CA ARG A 433 -15.56 27.29 12.33
C ARG A 433 -14.73 28.22 13.21
N LEU A 434 -13.58 28.65 12.67
CA LEU A 434 -12.76 29.69 13.29
C LEU A 434 -12.65 30.87 12.30
N GLY A 435 -13.45 31.88 12.53
CA GLY A 435 -13.60 32.99 11.59
C GLY A 435 -14.33 32.57 10.31
N LYS A 436 -13.66 32.71 9.15
CA LYS A 436 -14.22 32.35 7.84
C LYS A 436 -13.87 30.91 7.43
N ASP A 437 -12.87 30.29 8.08
CA ASP A 437 -12.32 29.02 7.74
C ASP A 437 -12.75 27.93 8.74
N SER A 438 -12.65 26.66 8.33
CA SER A 438 -12.95 25.51 9.17
C SER A 438 -11.68 24.92 9.74
N MET A 439 -11.66 24.68 11.04
CA MET A 439 -10.60 23.96 11.75
C MET A 439 -11.08 22.56 12.08
N THR A 440 -10.21 21.57 11.90
CA THR A 440 -10.46 20.18 12.33
C THR A 440 -9.43 19.75 13.35
N ILE A 441 -9.88 19.07 14.39
CA ILE A 441 -9.04 18.41 15.39
C ILE A 441 -9.44 16.95 15.39
N ALA A 442 -8.47 16.05 15.29
CA ALA A 442 -8.70 14.63 15.38
C ALA A 442 -7.73 13.99 16.39
N ALA A 443 -8.21 12.97 17.09
CA ALA A 443 -7.40 12.13 17.94
C ALA A 443 -7.62 10.67 17.55
N LYS A 444 -6.54 9.88 17.54
CA LYS A 444 -6.55 8.45 17.24
C LYS A 444 -5.71 7.71 18.27
N ALA A 445 -6.20 6.57 18.72
CA ALA A 445 -5.45 5.72 19.61
C ALA A 445 -5.72 4.26 19.27
N PHE A 446 -4.73 3.39 19.49
CA PHE A 446 -4.97 1.96 19.53
C PHE A 446 -4.16 1.28 20.63
N PHE A 447 -4.70 0.18 21.11
CA PHE A 447 -4.01 -0.75 21.97
C PHE A 447 -4.18 -2.17 21.43
N ARG A 448 -3.06 -2.86 21.16
CA ARG A 448 -3.07 -4.16 20.50
C ARG A 448 -2.08 -5.11 21.15
N SER A 449 -2.48 -6.37 21.25
CA SER A 449 -1.62 -7.50 21.56
C SER A 449 -1.58 -8.40 20.33
N GLU A 450 -0.43 -8.47 19.66
CA GLU A 450 -0.26 -9.17 18.39
C GLU A 450 0.57 -10.45 18.58
N THR A 451 0.04 -11.58 18.14
CA THR A 451 0.80 -12.84 18.10
C THR A 451 1.83 -12.74 16.97
N PRO A 452 3.11 -13.14 17.23
CA PRO A 452 4.11 -13.18 16.17
C PRO A 452 3.68 -14.03 14.99
N ASP A 453 4.00 -13.57 13.77
CA ASP A 453 3.71 -14.32 12.55
C ASP A 453 4.29 -15.75 12.64
N TYR A 454 3.59 -16.72 12.05
CA TYR A 454 4.02 -18.13 12.05
C TYR A 454 5.47 -18.30 11.57
N TYR A 455 5.87 -17.54 10.54
CA TYR A 455 7.22 -17.61 9.96
C TYR A 455 8.30 -16.92 10.80
N LEU A 456 7.95 -16.07 11.75
CA LEU A 456 8.89 -15.58 12.77
C LEU A 456 9.19 -16.65 13.82
N GLN A 457 8.22 -17.54 14.08
CA GLN A 457 8.38 -18.65 15.00
C GLN A 457 9.08 -19.85 14.34
N HIS A 458 8.65 -20.23 13.12
CA HIS A 458 9.06 -21.46 12.47
C HIS A 458 9.38 -21.19 11.00
N TYR A 459 10.65 -21.37 10.61
CA TYR A 459 11.05 -21.22 9.21
C TYR A 459 12.21 -22.14 8.84
N LEU A 460 12.14 -22.67 7.63
CA LEU A 460 13.21 -23.45 7.01
C LEU A 460 13.34 -23.08 5.53
N SER A 461 14.55 -22.68 5.13
CA SER A 461 14.94 -22.42 3.75
C SER A 461 16.35 -22.95 3.49
N ASN A 462 16.91 -22.68 2.33
CA ASN A 462 18.27 -23.11 2.04
C ASN A 462 19.33 -22.39 2.89
N HIS A 463 19.09 -21.11 3.22
CA HIS A 463 20.06 -20.28 3.95
C HIS A 463 19.64 -19.95 5.39
N TYR A 464 18.38 -20.17 5.73
CA TYR A 464 17.82 -19.77 7.03
C TYR A 464 17.02 -20.88 7.67
N ARG A 465 17.26 -21.07 8.96
CA ARG A 465 16.52 -22.02 9.79
C ARG A 465 16.39 -21.48 11.18
N TRP A 466 15.15 -21.45 11.70
CA TRP A 466 14.88 -21.12 13.09
C TRP A 466 13.61 -21.80 13.62
N ASN A 467 13.57 -21.94 14.92
CA ASN A 467 12.42 -22.39 15.69
C ASN A 467 12.43 -21.59 17.00
N ASN A 468 11.65 -20.50 17.03
CA ASN A 468 11.59 -19.56 18.12
C ASN A 468 10.32 -19.72 18.92
N ASP A 469 10.32 -19.18 20.16
CA ASP A 469 9.15 -19.04 21.02
C ASP A 469 9.02 -17.58 21.46
N PHE A 470 8.70 -16.72 20.51
CA PHE A 470 8.53 -15.29 20.76
C PHE A 470 7.21 -15.00 21.45
N GLN A 471 7.28 -14.11 22.43
CA GLN A 471 6.11 -13.59 23.13
C GLN A 471 5.32 -12.62 22.25
N LYS A 472 4.05 -12.41 22.61
CA LYS A 472 3.19 -11.42 21.93
C LYS A 472 3.78 -10.02 22.04
N THR A 473 3.71 -9.30 20.94
CA THR A 473 4.09 -7.87 20.87
C THR A 473 2.91 -7.02 21.35
N LEU A 474 3.17 -6.15 22.32
CA LEU A 474 2.16 -5.22 22.82
C LEU A 474 2.44 -3.82 22.27
N ARG A 475 1.43 -3.19 21.69
CA ARG A 475 1.55 -1.88 21.02
C ARG A 475 0.49 -0.91 21.53
N LEU A 476 0.92 0.23 22.01
CA LEU A 476 0.06 1.36 22.38
C LEU A 476 0.45 2.57 21.53
N ARG A 477 -0.45 3.05 20.70
CA ARG A 477 -0.28 4.26 19.88
C ARG A 477 -1.32 5.30 20.25
N VAL A 478 -0.88 6.54 20.34
CA VAL A 478 -1.75 7.71 20.51
C VAL A 478 -1.29 8.80 19.55
N GLY A 479 -2.21 9.41 18.83
CA GLY A 479 -1.91 10.49 17.89
C GLY A 479 -2.99 11.56 17.91
N GLY A 480 -2.56 12.80 17.65
CA GLY A 480 -3.43 13.97 17.50
C GLY A 480 -3.11 14.72 16.21
N GLU A 481 -4.14 15.14 15.51
CA GLU A 481 -4.06 15.91 14.27
C GLU A 481 -4.83 17.21 14.40
N ILE A 482 -4.22 18.30 13.94
CA ILE A 482 -4.86 19.62 13.84
C ILE A 482 -4.66 20.09 12.40
N ALA A 483 -5.75 20.46 11.72
CA ALA A 483 -5.71 21.07 10.39
C ALA A 483 -6.54 22.35 10.35
N TYR A 484 -5.96 23.40 9.79
CA TYR A 484 -6.59 24.70 9.63
C TYR A 484 -6.37 25.23 8.18
N PRO A 485 -7.07 24.68 7.19
CA PRO A 485 -6.91 25.09 5.80
C PRO A 485 -7.55 26.46 5.57
N THR A 486 -6.73 27.47 5.39
CA THR A 486 -7.15 28.81 4.93
C THR A 486 -7.04 28.92 3.41
N GLN A 487 -7.46 30.04 2.84
CA GLN A 487 -7.37 30.27 1.39
C GLN A 487 -5.92 30.17 0.86
N TRP A 488 -4.94 30.69 1.60
CA TRP A 488 -3.55 30.82 1.17
C TRP A 488 -2.59 29.80 1.80
N VAL A 489 -2.90 29.40 3.03
CA VAL A 489 -2.03 28.51 3.83
C VAL A 489 -2.87 27.38 4.35
N LYS A 490 -2.43 26.15 4.12
CA LYS A 490 -3.12 24.93 4.56
C LYS A 490 -2.20 24.13 5.50
N PRO A 491 -2.09 24.58 6.77
CA PRO A 491 -1.29 23.85 7.76
C PRO A 491 -2.05 22.63 8.28
N LYS A 492 -1.30 21.55 8.45
CA LYS A 492 -1.74 20.31 9.08
C LYS A 492 -0.59 19.77 9.91
N LEU A 493 -0.82 19.57 11.20
CA LEU A 493 0.14 19.00 12.14
C LEU A 493 -0.43 17.71 12.72
N ASN A 494 0.36 16.63 12.63
CA ASN A 494 0.05 15.36 13.28
C ASN A 494 1.21 15.00 14.22
N ILE A 495 0.92 14.75 15.47
CA ILE A 495 1.88 14.25 16.46
C ILE A 495 1.44 12.87 16.90
N THR A 496 2.32 11.88 16.77
CA THR A 496 2.01 10.50 17.10
C THR A 496 3.12 9.91 17.97
N PHE A 497 2.71 9.23 19.03
CA PHE A 497 3.58 8.47 19.93
C PHE A 497 3.16 7.01 19.92
N GLU A 498 4.14 6.11 19.92
CA GLU A 498 3.89 4.68 20.08
C GLU A 498 4.90 4.05 21.04
N ASN A 499 4.39 3.17 21.90
CA ASN A 499 5.20 2.28 22.72
C ASN A 499 5.00 0.85 22.24
N VAL A 500 6.10 0.17 21.88
CA VAL A 500 6.10 -1.21 21.38
C VAL A 500 6.90 -2.07 22.34
N THR A 501 6.25 -2.97 23.05
CA THR A 501 6.89 -3.93 23.94
C THR A 501 7.09 -5.25 23.23
N LYS A 502 8.28 -5.88 23.43
CA LYS A 502 8.63 -7.16 22.78
C LYS A 502 8.67 -7.05 21.25
N HIS A 503 9.25 -5.96 20.73
CA HIS A 503 9.46 -5.77 19.30
C HIS A 503 10.32 -6.87 18.71
N ILE A 504 9.94 -7.38 17.52
CA ILE A 504 10.73 -8.38 16.77
C ILE A 504 11.40 -7.69 15.60
N TYR A 505 12.69 -7.95 15.41
CA TYR A 505 13.51 -7.40 14.34
C TYR A 505 14.42 -8.48 13.74
N PHE A 506 14.97 -8.25 12.56
CA PHE A 506 15.99 -9.09 11.95
C PHE A 506 17.36 -8.47 12.20
N ASP A 507 18.27 -9.27 12.74
CA ASP A 507 19.64 -8.82 12.99
C ASP A 507 20.52 -8.78 11.72
N THR A 508 21.78 -8.46 11.86
CA THR A 508 22.76 -8.39 10.76
C THR A 508 22.93 -9.69 10.00
N ASP A 509 22.69 -10.83 10.65
CA ASP A 509 22.78 -12.17 10.04
C ASP A 509 21.46 -12.63 9.42
N GLY A 510 20.41 -11.81 9.48
CA GLY A 510 19.08 -12.14 9.00
C GLY A 510 18.30 -13.06 9.92
N MET A 511 18.68 -13.18 11.19
CA MET A 511 17.95 -13.97 12.18
C MET A 511 16.94 -13.11 12.92
N PRO A 512 15.69 -13.58 13.10
CA PRO A 512 14.71 -12.84 13.89
C PRO A 512 15.08 -12.88 15.37
N LYS A 513 15.00 -11.72 16.02
CA LYS A 513 15.23 -11.54 17.45
C LYS A 513 14.13 -10.69 18.08
N GLN A 514 13.87 -10.90 19.35
CA GLN A 514 12.89 -10.12 20.10
C GLN A 514 13.58 -9.28 21.17
N VAL A 515 13.22 -8.01 21.23
CA VAL A 515 13.73 -7.05 22.21
C VAL A 515 13.18 -7.36 23.60
N ASP A 516 14.04 -7.40 24.60
CA ASP A 516 13.64 -7.42 26.00
C ASP A 516 13.30 -5.99 26.46
N GLY A 517 11.99 -5.71 26.61
CA GLY A 517 11.55 -4.38 27.00
C GLY A 517 10.69 -3.71 25.93
N SER A 518 10.67 -2.38 25.94
CA SER A 518 9.86 -1.56 25.06
C SER A 518 10.67 -0.54 24.29
N ILE A 519 10.25 -0.30 23.04
CA ILE A 519 10.75 0.76 22.17
C ILE A 519 9.70 1.85 22.10
N GLN A 520 10.13 3.11 22.25
CA GLN A 520 9.29 4.29 22.13
C GLN A 520 9.60 5.00 20.82
N VAL A 521 8.56 5.34 20.08
CA VAL A 521 8.66 6.11 18.83
C VAL A 521 7.79 7.34 18.93
N LEU A 522 8.37 8.50 18.66
CA LEU A 522 7.68 9.78 18.56
C LEU A 522 7.86 10.30 17.14
N ALA A 523 6.79 10.80 16.52
CA ALA A 523 6.89 11.57 15.28
C ALA A 523 5.99 12.80 15.32
N ALA A 524 6.48 13.87 14.70
CA ALA A 524 5.72 15.08 14.37
C ALA A 524 5.77 15.27 12.84
N ASP A 525 4.60 15.22 12.23
CA ASP A 525 4.39 15.38 10.79
C ASP A 525 3.72 16.74 10.55
N LEU A 526 4.43 17.65 9.94
CA LEU A 526 3.98 18.99 9.60
C LEU A 526 3.85 19.13 8.08
N GLN A 527 2.66 19.37 7.61
CA GLN A 527 2.35 19.73 6.23
C GLN A 527 1.92 21.19 6.18
N VAL A 528 2.59 22.00 5.36
CA VAL A 528 2.24 23.41 5.15
C VAL A 528 2.25 23.69 3.66
N ASN A 529 1.07 23.75 3.06
CA ASN A 529 0.92 24.08 1.66
C ASN A 529 0.57 25.55 1.51
N LEU A 530 1.41 26.29 0.77
CA LEU A 530 1.18 27.69 0.40
C LEU A 530 0.59 27.71 -1.01
N THR A 531 -0.60 28.26 -1.14
CA THR A 531 -1.31 28.36 -2.42
C THR A 531 -1.47 29.81 -2.80
N THR A 532 -0.78 30.25 -3.84
CA THR A 532 -0.97 31.59 -4.43
C THR A 532 -1.52 31.46 -5.86
N PRO A 533 -1.93 32.54 -6.52
CA PRO A 533 -2.46 32.43 -7.88
C PRO A 533 -1.51 31.82 -8.90
N TRP A 534 -0.19 31.96 -8.71
CA TRP A 534 0.79 31.52 -9.72
C TRP A 534 1.88 30.60 -9.18
N VAL A 535 2.38 30.86 -7.97
CA VAL A 535 3.48 30.09 -7.38
C VAL A 535 2.99 29.42 -6.11
N ASN A 536 3.16 28.12 -6.03
CA ASN A 536 2.72 27.31 -4.91
C ASN A 536 3.89 26.55 -4.32
N LEU A 537 3.83 26.26 -3.04
CA LEU A 537 4.85 25.52 -2.32
C LEU A 537 4.19 24.50 -1.40
N ASP A 538 4.40 23.23 -1.68
CA ASP A 538 3.98 22.15 -0.77
C ASP A 538 5.18 21.73 0.06
N ASN A 539 5.00 21.73 1.38
CA ASN A 539 6.02 21.30 2.33
C ASN A 539 5.46 20.16 3.17
N HIS A 540 6.28 19.13 3.32
CA HIS A 540 6.02 18.01 4.21
C HIS A 540 7.29 17.74 5.00
N ILE A 541 7.25 17.96 6.30
CA ILE A 541 8.37 17.91 7.23
C ILE A 541 8.04 16.89 8.30
N ILE A 542 8.81 15.84 8.41
CA ILE A 542 8.61 14.79 9.40
C ILE A 542 9.83 14.70 10.29
N TYR A 543 9.63 15.00 11.56
CA TYR A 543 10.59 14.73 12.64
C TYR A 543 10.20 13.43 13.31
N GLN A 544 11.14 12.51 13.54
CA GLN A 544 10.88 11.26 14.24
C GLN A 544 12.08 10.84 15.09
N HIS A 545 11.78 10.16 16.18
CA HIS A 545 12.79 9.63 17.11
C HIS A 545 12.37 8.24 17.58
N SER A 546 13.34 7.32 17.58
CA SER A 546 13.22 5.98 18.17
C SER A 546 14.17 5.88 19.37
N SER A 547 13.70 5.29 20.45
CA SER A 547 14.51 5.07 21.65
C SER A 547 15.48 3.88 21.53
N SER A 548 15.51 3.18 20.40
CA SER A 548 16.30 1.95 20.21
C SER A 548 16.94 1.87 18.84
N GLU A 549 18.17 1.36 18.80
CA GLU A 549 18.90 1.03 17.57
C GLU A 549 18.30 -0.14 16.78
N TYR A 550 17.51 -0.98 17.42
CA TYR A 550 16.79 -2.09 16.75
C TYR A 550 15.60 -1.62 15.91
N LEU A 551 15.27 -0.34 15.97
CA LEU A 551 14.30 0.33 15.11
C LEU A 551 14.90 1.64 14.59
N PRO A 552 15.89 1.58 13.68
CA PRO A 552 16.58 2.77 13.20
C PRO A 552 15.68 3.61 12.29
N LEU A 553 15.66 4.93 12.55
CA LEU A 553 14.86 5.91 11.81
C LEU A 553 15.71 7.16 11.53
N PRO A 554 15.56 7.81 10.36
CA PRO A 554 16.13 9.13 10.14
C PRO A 554 15.40 10.15 11.01
N THR A 555 16.14 11.03 11.67
CA THR A 555 15.56 12.04 12.58
C THR A 555 14.66 13.04 11.84
N LEU A 556 15.04 13.40 10.61
CA LEU A 556 14.31 14.37 9.80
C LEU A 556 14.15 13.84 8.38
N THR A 557 12.92 13.91 7.85
CA THR A 557 12.58 13.61 6.47
C THR A 557 11.81 14.79 5.89
N LEU A 558 12.22 15.26 4.72
CA LEU A 558 11.66 16.44 4.06
C LEU A 558 11.18 16.09 2.65
N TYR A 559 10.04 16.66 2.29
CA TYR A 559 9.58 16.78 0.93
C TYR A 559 9.16 18.22 0.68
N HIS A 560 9.72 18.85 -0.34
CA HIS A 560 9.38 20.19 -0.78
C HIS A 560 9.06 20.16 -2.27
N ASN A 561 8.03 20.89 -2.67
CA ASN A 561 7.64 21.01 -4.06
C ASN A 561 7.25 22.46 -4.37
N LEU A 562 8.11 23.16 -5.08
CA LEU A 562 7.89 24.52 -5.54
C LEU A 562 7.44 24.48 -6.99
N TYR A 563 6.28 25.06 -7.29
CA TYR A 563 5.75 25.03 -8.64
C TYR A 563 4.95 26.26 -9.03
N TYR A 564 5.08 26.61 -10.32
CA TYR A 564 4.19 27.53 -11.01
C TYR A 564 2.94 26.76 -11.46
N HIS A 565 1.76 27.37 -11.33
CA HIS A 565 0.50 26.83 -11.79
C HIS A 565 -0.36 27.93 -12.40
N ASP A 566 -0.84 27.73 -13.63
CA ASP A 566 -1.76 28.65 -14.30
C ASP A 566 -2.56 27.93 -15.39
N CYS A 567 -3.65 28.56 -15.80
CA CYS A 567 -4.49 28.10 -16.90
C CYS A 567 -4.27 28.95 -18.15
N TRP A 568 -3.45 28.47 -19.06
CA TRP A 568 -3.14 29.17 -20.32
C TRP A 568 -4.29 29.05 -21.31
N PHE A 569 -4.65 30.18 -21.91
CA PHE A 569 -5.71 30.27 -22.91
C PHE A 569 -7.07 29.72 -22.45
N LYS A 570 -7.32 29.60 -21.14
CA LYS A 570 -8.50 28.97 -20.51
C LYS A 570 -8.71 27.48 -20.88
N ALA A 571 -7.78 26.88 -21.61
CA ALA A 571 -7.88 25.53 -22.18
C ALA A 571 -6.79 24.56 -21.71
N LEU A 572 -5.63 25.09 -21.30
CA LEU A 572 -4.47 24.32 -20.92
C LEU A 572 -4.04 24.68 -19.49
N ASP A 573 -4.28 23.79 -18.54
CA ASP A 573 -3.68 23.94 -17.21
C ASP A 573 -2.24 23.48 -17.25
N VAL A 574 -1.36 24.33 -16.74
CA VAL A 574 0.11 24.13 -16.76
C VAL A 574 0.63 24.13 -15.34
N GLN A 575 1.45 23.14 -15.00
CA GLN A 575 2.20 23.09 -13.75
C GLN A 575 3.67 22.79 -14.09
N ILE A 576 4.57 23.69 -13.69
CA ILE A 576 6.03 23.52 -13.87
C ILE A 576 6.68 23.69 -12.51
N GLY A 577 7.50 22.74 -12.10
CA GLY A 577 8.05 22.79 -10.76
C GLY A 577 9.32 21.98 -10.56
N VAL A 578 9.83 22.15 -9.35
CA VAL A 578 10.98 21.40 -8.80
C VAL A 578 10.55 20.80 -7.50
N ASP A 579 10.75 19.50 -7.33
CA ASP A 579 10.57 18.83 -6.06
C ASP A 579 11.90 18.31 -5.50
N MET A 580 11.96 18.23 -4.18
CA MET A 580 13.12 17.76 -3.42
C MET A 580 12.69 16.79 -2.33
N ARG A 581 13.44 15.71 -2.19
CA ARG A 581 13.36 14.76 -1.09
C ARG A 581 14.68 14.70 -0.36
N PHE A 582 14.61 14.66 0.96
CA PHE A 582 15.79 14.62 1.81
C PHE A 582 15.49 13.81 3.07
N PHE A 583 16.50 13.11 3.59
CA PHE A 583 16.49 12.50 4.91
C PHE A 583 17.86 12.58 5.55
N THR A 584 17.89 12.71 6.87
CA THR A 584 19.12 12.77 7.68
C THR A 584 19.81 11.41 7.73
N LYS A 585 21.11 11.42 7.96
CA LYS A 585 21.91 10.20 8.12
C LYS A 585 21.39 9.33 9.25
N TYR A 586 21.32 8.03 9.00
CA TYR A 586 21.00 7.01 9.98
C TYR A 586 21.52 5.64 9.52
N TYR A 587 21.53 4.65 10.39
CA TYR A 587 21.84 3.26 10.04
C TYR A 587 20.64 2.62 9.32
N ALA A 588 20.57 2.83 8.02
CA ALA A 588 19.46 2.28 7.23
C ALA A 588 19.52 0.76 7.21
N PRO A 589 18.39 0.06 7.45
CA PRO A 589 18.35 -1.40 7.34
C PRO A 589 18.70 -1.86 5.93
N ILE A 590 19.34 -3.03 5.83
CA ILE A 590 19.72 -3.66 4.56
C ILE A 590 18.68 -4.72 4.19
N LEU A 591 18.27 -4.72 2.93
CA LEU A 591 17.40 -5.77 2.41
C LEU A 591 18.14 -7.12 2.36
N ASN A 592 17.56 -8.13 2.98
CA ASN A 592 17.94 -9.52 2.78
C ASN A 592 17.06 -10.16 1.70
N PRO A 593 17.59 -10.43 0.50
CA PRO A 593 16.77 -10.88 -0.63
C PRO A 593 16.12 -12.25 -0.40
N ALA A 594 16.82 -13.18 0.24
CA ALA A 594 16.31 -14.51 0.51
C ALA A 594 15.14 -14.52 1.49
N LEU A 595 15.12 -13.57 2.43
CA LEU A 595 14.02 -13.39 3.37
C LEU A 595 12.96 -12.40 2.86
N GLY A 596 13.35 -11.43 2.00
CA GLY A 596 12.51 -10.30 1.66
C GLY A 596 12.22 -9.43 2.89
N GLN A 597 13.19 -9.33 3.81
CA GLN A 597 13.10 -8.58 5.06
C GLN A 597 14.25 -7.58 5.16
N PHE A 598 14.02 -6.50 5.88
CA PHE A 598 15.01 -5.47 6.17
C PHE A 598 15.69 -5.77 7.50
N CYS A 599 17.00 -6.03 7.46
CA CYS A 599 17.85 -6.37 8.60
C CYS A 599 18.53 -5.13 9.16
N VAL A 600 18.57 -4.98 10.48
CA VAL A 600 19.30 -3.87 11.12
C VAL A 600 20.80 -4.03 10.90
N GLN A 601 21.52 -2.92 10.85
CA GLN A 601 22.98 -2.88 10.74
C GLN A 601 23.52 -1.65 11.46
N ASP A 602 24.78 -1.72 11.87
CA ASP A 602 25.52 -0.67 12.59
C ASP A 602 26.83 -0.27 11.89
N ILE A 603 27.03 -0.75 10.65
CA ILE A 603 28.30 -0.61 9.90
C ILE A 603 28.38 0.73 9.21
N GLU A 604 27.33 1.14 8.49
CA GLU A 604 27.35 2.33 7.64
C GLU A 604 26.07 3.15 7.75
N GLN A 605 26.24 4.47 7.89
CA GLN A 605 25.14 5.42 7.84
C GLN A 605 24.97 5.99 6.44
N VAL A 606 23.73 6.05 5.96
CA VAL A 606 23.36 6.68 4.68
C VAL A 606 22.38 7.83 4.90
N GLY A 607 22.37 8.80 3.98
CA GLY A 607 21.52 9.98 4.03
C GLY A 607 22.28 11.28 3.86
N ASN A 608 21.67 12.43 4.24
CA ASN A 608 22.15 13.79 4.05
C ASN A 608 22.42 14.13 2.57
N TYR A 609 21.62 13.56 1.67
CA TYR A 609 21.69 13.86 0.26
C TYR A 609 20.28 14.23 -0.25
N PRO A 610 20.09 15.42 -0.85
CA PRO A 610 18.82 15.80 -1.46
C PRO A 610 18.69 15.16 -2.85
N VAL A 611 17.58 14.49 -3.13
CA VAL A 611 17.20 14.07 -4.48
C VAL A 611 16.26 15.10 -5.05
N MET A 612 16.64 15.72 -6.18
CA MET A 612 15.88 16.80 -6.79
C MET A 612 15.39 16.41 -8.20
N ASN A 613 14.16 16.74 -8.49
CA ASN A 613 13.54 16.50 -9.79
C ASN A 613 12.97 17.81 -10.35
N VAL A 614 13.03 17.99 -11.67
CA VAL A 614 12.32 19.05 -12.36
C VAL A 614 11.24 18.45 -13.26
N TYR A 615 10.08 19.08 -13.33
CA TYR A 615 8.95 18.51 -14.05
C TYR A 615 8.04 19.58 -14.67
N ALA A 616 7.28 19.15 -15.68
CA ALA A 616 6.20 19.91 -16.28
C ALA A 616 4.98 19.01 -16.49
N ASN A 617 3.82 19.47 -16.07
CA ASN A 617 2.53 18.82 -16.29
C ASN A 617 1.62 19.72 -17.10
N PHE A 618 0.86 19.12 -18.00
CA PHE A 618 -0.09 19.79 -18.87
C PHE A 618 -1.44 19.05 -18.83
N TYR A 619 -2.52 19.77 -18.63
CA TYR A 619 -3.87 19.20 -18.73
C TYR A 619 -4.66 19.92 -19.82
N VAL A 620 -4.93 19.21 -20.92
CA VAL A 620 -5.74 19.70 -22.02
C VAL A 620 -7.21 19.46 -21.70
N LYS A 621 -7.93 20.49 -21.24
CA LYS A 621 -9.31 20.40 -20.73
C LYS A 621 -10.29 19.81 -21.75
N SER A 622 -10.21 20.24 -22.99
CA SER A 622 -11.11 19.79 -24.07
C SER A 622 -10.98 18.30 -24.38
N LEU A 623 -9.78 17.75 -24.24
CA LEU A 623 -9.47 16.34 -24.47
C LEU A 623 -9.46 15.51 -23.20
N ARG A 624 -9.51 16.14 -22.01
CA ARG A 624 -9.33 15.48 -20.71
C ARG A 624 -8.02 14.67 -20.65
N LEU A 625 -7.02 15.15 -21.38
CA LEU A 625 -5.72 14.52 -21.53
C LEU A 625 -4.70 15.22 -20.64
N LYS A 626 -4.02 14.44 -19.83
CA LYS A 626 -2.91 14.86 -18.97
C LYS A 626 -1.62 14.38 -19.61
N LEU A 627 -0.63 15.26 -19.67
CA LEU A 627 0.72 14.98 -20.17
C LEU A 627 1.72 15.39 -19.11
N PHE A 628 2.82 14.69 -19.00
CA PHE A 628 3.95 15.15 -18.19
C PHE A 628 5.29 14.81 -18.80
N ALA A 629 6.29 15.62 -18.42
CA ALA A 629 7.71 15.36 -18.60
C ALA A 629 8.42 15.63 -17.27
N GLN A 630 9.40 14.80 -16.93
CA GLN A 630 10.18 14.92 -15.70
C GLN A 630 11.62 14.51 -15.95
N TYR A 631 12.55 15.30 -15.41
CA TYR A 631 13.95 14.90 -15.29
C TYR A 631 14.24 14.61 -13.82
N GLN A 632 14.34 13.32 -13.51
CA GLN A 632 14.56 12.84 -12.15
C GLN A 632 16.02 12.92 -11.77
N HIS A 633 16.28 13.20 -10.49
CA HIS A 633 17.59 13.22 -9.86
C HIS A 633 18.62 14.06 -10.66
N PHE A 634 18.16 15.22 -11.19
CA PHE A 634 18.99 16.06 -12.06
C PHE A 634 20.27 16.54 -11.39
N ASN A 635 20.31 16.57 -10.07
CA ASN A 635 21.49 16.95 -9.30
C ASN A 635 22.54 15.84 -9.15
N ALA A 636 22.27 14.60 -9.60
CA ALA A 636 23.22 13.48 -9.52
C ALA A 636 24.53 13.73 -10.28
N SER A 637 24.49 14.53 -11.35
CA SER A 637 25.64 14.80 -12.22
C SER A 637 26.62 15.85 -11.67
N PHE A 638 26.17 16.74 -10.75
CA PHE A 638 26.99 17.84 -10.24
C PHE A 638 27.16 17.88 -8.71
N MET A 639 26.46 17.02 -7.99
CA MET A 639 26.65 16.82 -6.56
C MET A 639 27.53 15.60 -6.27
N ASN A 640 27.97 15.47 -5.01
CA ASN A 640 28.77 14.31 -4.58
C ASN A 640 27.96 13.01 -4.78
N LYS A 641 28.58 12.03 -5.44
CA LYS A 641 27.97 10.72 -5.75
C LYS A 641 27.81 9.79 -4.54
N ARG A 642 27.65 10.32 -3.33
CA ARG A 642 27.37 9.55 -2.10
C ARG A 642 25.86 9.50 -1.82
N TYR A 643 25.10 9.04 -2.80
CA TYR A 643 23.66 8.91 -2.71
C TYR A 643 23.25 7.44 -2.62
N PHE A 644 22.89 7.00 -1.40
CA PHE A 644 22.52 5.62 -1.12
C PHE A 644 21.13 5.52 -0.51
N GLU A 645 20.38 4.48 -0.93
CA GLU A 645 19.12 4.09 -0.31
C GLU A 645 19.37 3.29 0.98
N MET A 646 20.34 2.39 0.93
CA MET A 646 20.86 1.58 2.02
C MET A 646 22.33 1.21 1.71
N PRO A 647 23.13 0.73 2.67
CA PRO A 647 24.51 0.38 2.43
C PRO A 647 24.71 -0.52 1.21
N GLY A 648 25.60 -0.10 0.30
CA GLY A 648 25.88 -0.80 -0.95
C GLY A 648 24.85 -0.63 -2.07
N TYR A 649 23.72 0.02 -1.83
CA TYR A 649 22.68 0.27 -2.84
C TYR A 649 22.56 1.77 -3.15
N PRO A 650 23.20 2.25 -4.21
CA PRO A 650 23.08 3.65 -4.60
C PRO A 650 21.67 3.94 -5.13
N MET A 651 21.21 5.17 -4.96
CA MET A 651 19.98 5.67 -5.56
C MET A 651 20.10 5.64 -7.10
N ALA A 652 18.95 5.57 -7.79
CA ALA A 652 18.94 5.65 -9.24
C ALA A 652 19.58 6.97 -9.72
N PRO A 653 20.53 6.93 -10.65
CA PRO A 653 21.05 8.14 -11.27
C PRO A 653 19.97 8.88 -12.06
N ASP A 654 20.35 10.02 -12.64
CA ASP A 654 19.44 10.86 -13.42
C ASP A 654 18.73 10.10 -14.54
N MET A 655 17.45 10.45 -14.77
CA MET A 655 16.62 9.81 -15.77
C MET A 655 15.54 10.77 -16.28
N PHE A 656 15.32 10.80 -17.59
CA PHE A 656 14.16 11.47 -18.17
C PHE A 656 12.95 10.53 -18.19
N ARG A 657 11.79 11.04 -17.76
CA ARG A 657 10.50 10.34 -17.82
C ARG A 657 9.46 11.22 -18.49
N ALA A 658 8.57 10.60 -19.24
CA ALA A 658 7.39 11.25 -19.78
C ALA A 658 6.20 10.30 -19.75
N GLY A 659 5.01 10.87 -19.83
CA GLY A 659 3.82 10.03 -19.88
C GLY A 659 2.56 10.83 -20.14
N LEU A 660 1.48 10.07 -20.28
CA LEU A 660 0.14 10.59 -20.48
C LEU A 660 -0.88 9.85 -19.62
N ALA A 661 -1.95 10.54 -19.26
CA ALA A 661 -3.13 9.92 -18.68
C ALA A 661 -4.39 10.51 -19.33
N TRP A 662 -5.28 9.66 -19.75
CA TRP A 662 -6.50 10.03 -20.46
C TRP A 662 -7.73 9.53 -19.70
N HIS A 663 -8.69 10.42 -19.49
CA HIS A 663 -9.93 10.14 -18.79
C HIS A 663 -11.10 10.19 -19.76
N PHE A 664 -11.82 9.07 -19.84
CA PHE A 664 -12.99 8.94 -20.69
C PHE A 664 -14.25 8.86 -19.84
N TYR A 665 -15.12 9.85 -19.97
CA TYR A 665 -16.48 9.86 -19.43
C TYR A 665 -17.31 10.86 -20.24
N LYS A 666 -18.61 10.63 -20.36
CA LYS A 666 -19.55 11.53 -21.05
C LYS A 666 -20.04 12.63 -20.12
#